data_912d510b4bf4fe619e86ca95605a1d88
#
_entry.id   912d510b4bf4fe619e86ca95605a1d88
#
_cell.length_a   1.000
_cell.length_b   1.000
_cell.length_c   1.000
_cell.angle_alpha   90.00
_cell.angle_beta   90.00
_cell.angle_gamma   90.00
#
_symmetry.space_group_name_H-M   'P 1'
#
loop_
_entity.id
_entity.type
_entity.pdbx_description
1 polymer ?
#
loop_
_entity_poly.entity_id
_entity_poly.type
_entity_poly.pdbx_seq_one_letter_code
_entity_poly.pdbx_strand_id
1 'polypeptide(L)'
;MRDRIKPSEILDILKKKIEGFSFSEDAAEIGRVIQAGDGIAQVWGLDNILSGELVEVDTDDGTIVHGMVMNLEEETVGIILFSGYSLVKEGSTVRRTNRVAEVPVGEAVVGRVVDPLGNPLDGKGPINSNKKNRLEIKGPGIIDRQNVSEPLQTGIKAIDAMIPIGRGQRELIIGDRRTGKTTIAIDTIINQKKNSEKDKVFCFYVAIGQKRSSIVQLAETLKKYGVLEYTTIVAATASDPASLQYLAPYAATAMAEYFRDSGRHALVVFDDLTKHSQAYRELSLLMRRSPGREAYPGDIFYLHSRLLERAARMSKEKGGGSLTALPIVETQEGDVSAYIPTNVISITDGQIFLEANLFNSGLRPAINVGISVSRVGGAAQVRAMKQTASSLRIDLAQFRELAAFMQFSSELDSSTRNQLNRGERLTEILKQPQYAPIEVYKQVLILKAGITGRLDKYPTEKLRAYQNELFAYMDSEAKDFLDKLKKNGAFNEELENETNKILDDFEKTFRPDSVETGIDSGYTVNLAMALSQRRSGMNRDMLKLVERITARELSSPSLKTEIEEIISGKDVVEKDRFEHLIETCTIIDYDKSSSMKSLFKKASKIMSEEAGDLPYQLIHSKLLDREKSSSTALSPFFAIPHIVVEGKKKFQMMIVRSRKGVEFSSTADRVHAMFFLLGSMDQRHFHLVVLSSLAQIVQHPSFEKKWISSSGTEALRNLILNIRKEKNG
;
A
#
# COMPACT_ATOMS: atom_id res chain seq x y z
N MET A 1 17.89 43.60 65.43
CA MET A 1 18.15 42.27 66.00
C MET A 1 17.25 41.30 65.22
N ARG A 2 17.80 40.45 64.41
CA ARG A 2 17.03 39.40 63.80
C ARG A 2 17.04 38.20 64.74
N ASP A 3 15.88 37.88 65.31
CA ASP A 3 15.71 36.69 66.14
C ASP A 3 16.03 35.45 65.28
N ARG A 4 17.13 34.78 65.61
CA ARG A 4 17.46 33.46 65.04
C ARG A 4 16.57 32.42 65.74
N ILE A 5 15.59 31.89 65.05
CA ILE A 5 14.79 30.74 65.47
C ILE A 5 15.75 29.62 65.86
N LYS A 6 15.66 29.14 67.11
CA LYS A 6 16.53 28.04 67.56
C LYS A 6 16.16 26.72 66.89
N PRO A 7 17.14 25.87 66.59
CA PRO A 7 16.86 24.56 65.94
C PRO A 7 15.84 23.69 66.71
N SER A 8 15.75 23.85 68.04
CA SER A 8 14.75 23.19 68.89
C SER A 8 13.30 23.63 68.59
N GLU A 9 13.10 24.90 68.28
CA GLU A 9 11.76 25.44 67.95
C GLU A 9 11.28 25.00 66.58
N ILE A 10 12.21 24.83 65.66
CA ILE A 10 11.90 24.24 64.35
C ILE A 10 11.51 22.76 64.50
N LEU A 11 12.19 22.00 65.33
CA LEU A 11 11.89 20.61 65.63
C LEU A 11 10.50 20.44 66.30
N ASP A 12 10.16 21.35 67.25
CA ASP A 12 8.86 21.35 67.94
C ASP A 12 7.71 21.77 67.01
N ILE A 13 7.94 22.66 66.06
CA ILE A 13 6.97 23.04 65.04
C ILE A 13 6.78 21.88 64.03
N LEU A 14 7.85 21.17 63.65
CA LEU A 14 7.81 20.01 62.80
C LEU A 14 7.11 18.82 63.50
N LYS A 15 7.41 18.56 64.80
CA LYS A 15 6.70 17.53 65.58
C LYS A 15 5.21 17.83 65.71
N LYS A 16 4.80 19.06 66.04
CA LYS A 16 3.39 19.44 66.09
C LYS A 16 2.67 19.34 64.75
N LYS A 17 3.37 19.61 63.64
CA LYS A 17 2.79 19.39 62.30
C LYS A 17 2.68 17.92 61.93
N ILE A 18 3.61 17.07 62.36
CA ILE A 18 3.59 15.62 62.15
C ILE A 18 2.52 14.95 63.05
N GLU A 19 2.40 15.36 64.34
CA GLU A 19 1.37 14.85 65.28
C GLU A 19 -0.05 15.27 64.91
N GLY A 20 -0.24 16.33 64.11
CA GLY A 20 -1.51 16.78 63.56
C GLY A 20 -1.89 16.14 62.23
N PHE A 21 -1.02 15.30 61.64
CA PHE A 21 -1.29 14.57 60.43
C PHE A 21 -1.97 13.23 60.79
N SER A 22 -3.30 13.25 60.88
CA SER A 22 -4.07 11.99 60.90
C SER A 22 -4.02 11.41 59.49
N PHE A 23 -3.31 10.29 59.34
CA PHE A 23 -3.48 9.44 58.18
C PHE A 23 -4.93 8.92 58.19
N SER A 24 -5.79 9.46 57.36
CA SER A 24 -7.00 8.76 57.00
C SER A 24 -6.57 7.62 56.03
N GLU A 25 -6.95 6.38 56.32
CA GLU A 25 -6.67 5.20 55.51
C GLU A 25 -7.18 5.31 54.03
N ASP A 26 -7.89 6.39 53.70
CA ASP A 26 -8.41 6.73 52.37
C ASP A 26 -7.65 7.88 51.67
N ALA A 27 -6.47 8.29 52.16
CA ALA A 27 -5.70 9.32 51.47
C ALA A 27 -5.14 8.76 50.14
N ALA A 28 -5.74 9.16 49.03
CA ALA A 28 -5.20 8.86 47.70
C ALA A 28 -3.72 9.26 47.65
N GLU A 29 -2.84 8.36 47.24
CA GLU A 29 -1.42 8.61 47.08
C GLU A 29 -1.22 9.76 46.08
N ILE A 30 -0.50 10.79 46.47
CA ILE A 30 -0.36 12.03 45.72
C ILE A 30 1.10 12.20 45.31
N GLY A 31 1.31 12.34 44.00
CA GLY A 31 2.61 12.71 43.45
C GLY A 31 2.67 14.14 42.94
N ARG A 32 3.85 14.58 42.60
CA ARG A 32 4.09 15.89 41.99
C ARG A 32 4.83 15.78 40.67
N VAL A 33 4.38 16.54 39.69
CA VAL A 33 5.06 16.65 38.39
C VAL A 33 6.40 17.37 38.59
N ILE A 34 7.49 16.72 38.24
CA ILE A 34 8.84 17.28 38.24
C ILE A 34 9.27 17.78 36.88
N GLN A 35 8.73 17.21 35.82
CA GLN A 35 8.96 17.66 34.45
C GLN A 35 7.71 17.34 33.61
N ALA A 36 7.26 18.27 32.76
CA ALA A 36 6.17 18.08 31.82
C ALA A 36 6.55 18.64 30.44
N GLY A 37 6.10 17.98 29.37
CA GLY A 37 6.29 18.44 28.00
C GLY A 37 5.86 17.39 26.98
N ASP A 38 5.40 17.85 25.82
CA ASP A 38 5.10 17.01 24.65
C ASP A 38 4.18 15.80 24.91
N GLY A 39 3.21 15.95 25.83
CA GLY A 39 2.24 14.90 26.15
C GLY A 39 2.73 13.85 27.15
N ILE A 40 3.86 14.06 27.80
CA ILE A 40 4.36 13.24 28.90
C ILE A 40 4.59 14.08 30.16
N ALA A 41 4.60 13.44 31.34
CA ALA A 41 5.09 14.03 32.55
C ALA A 41 5.87 13.01 33.38
N GLN A 42 6.93 13.48 34.06
CA GLN A 42 7.62 12.74 35.11
C GLN A 42 7.09 13.17 36.44
N VAL A 43 6.77 12.22 37.31
CA VAL A 43 6.11 12.41 38.58
C VAL A 43 6.93 11.75 39.69
N TRP A 44 7.06 12.41 40.79
CA TRP A 44 7.68 11.91 42.02
C TRP A 44 6.63 11.68 43.11
N GLY A 45 6.83 10.67 43.98
CA GLY A 45 6.01 10.42 45.16
C GLY A 45 4.80 9.51 44.93
N LEU A 46 4.83 8.67 43.91
CA LEU A 46 3.82 7.63 43.60
C LEU A 46 4.44 6.22 43.76
N ASP A 47 4.85 5.87 44.97
CA ASP A 47 5.70 4.70 45.26
C ASP A 47 5.00 3.36 45.00
N ASN A 48 3.65 3.29 45.15
CA ASN A 48 2.86 2.06 45.00
C ASN A 48 2.05 1.98 43.71
N ILE A 49 2.29 2.90 42.75
CA ILE A 49 1.51 2.94 41.51
C ILE A 49 1.87 1.78 40.59
N LEU A 50 0.88 1.30 39.83
CA LEU A 50 1.06 0.21 38.90
C LEU A 50 1.23 0.69 37.46
N SER A 51 2.01 -0.04 36.67
CA SER A 51 2.08 0.20 35.24
C SER A 51 0.70 0.01 34.58
N GLY A 52 0.31 0.95 33.70
CA GLY A 52 -1.02 0.96 33.06
C GLY A 52 -2.14 1.54 33.95
N GLU A 53 -1.82 2.02 35.15
CA GLU A 53 -2.79 2.68 36.02
C GLU A 53 -3.13 4.10 35.51
N LEU A 54 -4.40 4.47 35.58
CA LEU A 54 -4.88 5.82 35.27
C LEU A 54 -4.55 6.79 36.38
N VAL A 55 -4.18 8.00 36.02
CA VAL A 55 -3.91 9.10 36.95
C VAL A 55 -4.68 10.35 36.54
N GLU A 56 -4.94 11.19 37.51
CA GLU A 56 -5.53 12.50 37.36
C GLU A 56 -4.51 13.56 37.77
N VAL A 57 -4.30 14.52 36.87
CA VAL A 57 -3.37 15.64 37.09
C VAL A 57 -4.18 16.91 37.28
N ASP A 58 -4.06 17.53 38.43
CA ASP A 58 -4.70 18.81 38.71
C ASP A 58 -3.87 19.94 38.08
N THR A 59 -4.53 20.77 37.28
CA THR A 59 -3.93 21.95 36.68
C THR A 59 -4.26 23.21 37.49
N ASP A 60 -3.50 24.28 37.30
CA ASP A 60 -3.67 25.54 38.06
C ASP A 60 -5.04 26.22 37.81
N ASP A 61 -5.67 25.94 36.68
CA ASP A 61 -7.00 26.45 36.30
C ASP A 61 -8.16 25.59 36.81
N GLY A 62 -7.86 24.53 37.56
CA GLY A 62 -8.85 23.60 38.13
C GLY A 62 -9.33 22.53 37.14
N THR A 63 -8.75 22.46 35.96
CA THR A 63 -9.04 21.37 35.00
C THR A 63 -8.32 20.09 35.41
N ILE A 64 -8.97 18.95 35.31
CA ILE A 64 -8.35 17.64 35.53
C ILE A 64 -7.89 17.07 34.19
N VAL A 65 -6.60 16.81 34.09
CA VAL A 65 -5.99 16.14 32.93
C VAL A 65 -5.78 14.66 33.26
N HIS A 66 -6.31 13.77 32.40
CA HIS A 66 -6.15 12.34 32.58
C HIS A 66 -4.88 11.83 31.88
N GLY A 67 -4.21 10.88 32.52
CA GLY A 67 -3.04 10.22 31.99
C GLY A 67 -2.98 8.74 32.39
N MET A 68 -1.94 8.05 31.91
CA MET A 68 -1.67 6.65 32.25
C MET A 68 -0.19 6.45 32.52
N VAL A 69 0.11 5.64 33.51
CA VAL A 69 1.48 5.23 33.85
C VAL A 69 2.06 4.33 32.78
N MET A 70 3.21 4.69 32.26
CA MET A 70 3.89 3.91 31.20
C MET A 70 5.31 3.47 31.60
N ASN A 71 5.99 4.19 32.48
CA ASN A 71 7.33 3.87 32.94
C ASN A 71 7.42 3.99 34.46
N LEU A 72 8.03 2.97 35.09
CA LEU A 72 8.32 2.98 36.54
C LEU A 72 9.83 2.98 36.69
N GLU A 73 10.36 4.01 37.30
CA GLU A 73 11.77 4.19 37.64
C GLU A 73 11.95 4.14 39.17
N GLU A 74 13.15 4.16 39.65
CA GLU A 74 13.45 3.98 41.07
C GLU A 74 12.81 5.09 41.96
N GLU A 75 12.85 6.34 41.51
CA GLU A 75 12.33 7.50 42.26
C GLU A 75 11.21 8.23 41.49
N THR A 76 10.99 7.92 40.24
CA THR A 76 10.05 8.65 39.38
C THR A 76 9.14 7.74 38.56
N VAL A 77 8.03 8.29 38.17
CA VAL A 77 7.01 7.60 37.32
C VAL A 77 6.79 8.41 36.05
N GLY A 78 6.99 7.78 34.91
CA GLY A 78 6.67 8.35 33.59
C GLY A 78 5.20 8.14 33.26
N ILE A 79 4.46 9.23 33.04
CA ILE A 79 3.05 9.18 32.63
C ILE A 79 2.86 9.77 31.24
N ILE A 80 1.95 9.18 30.47
CA ILE A 80 1.46 9.75 29.21
C ILE A 80 0.13 10.45 29.44
N LEU A 81 -0.03 11.64 28.86
CA LEU A 81 -1.22 12.46 29.01
C LEU A 81 -2.12 12.29 27.77
N PHE A 82 -3.43 12.25 27.95
CA PHE A 82 -4.38 11.96 26.86
C PHE A 82 -4.89 13.22 26.16
N SER A 83 -4.97 14.34 26.89
CA SER A 83 -5.40 15.63 26.37
C SER A 83 -4.92 16.74 27.30
N GLY A 84 -5.02 18.00 26.87
CA GLY A 84 -4.76 19.15 27.75
C GLY A 84 -3.35 19.22 28.33
N TYR A 85 -2.38 18.54 27.75
CA TYR A 85 -1.01 18.42 28.27
C TYR A 85 -0.30 19.80 28.39
N SER A 86 -0.70 20.79 27.59
CA SER A 86 -0.19 22.16 27.67
C SER A 86 -0.57 22.88 28.96
N LEU A 87 -1.56 22.36 29.69
CA LEU A 87 -2.00 22.90 30.98
C LEU A 87 -1.21 22.34 32.18
N VAL A 88 -0.54 21.19 31.96
CA VAL A 88 0.25 20.51 33.01
C VAL A 88 1.61 21.18 33.13
N LYS A 89 1.98 21.58 34.36
CA LYS A 89 3.23 22.27 34.69
C LYS A 89 4.01 21.53 35.76
N GLU A 90 5.27 21.86 35.91
CA GLU A 90 6.06 21.47 37.07
C GLU A 90 5.37 21.90 38.38
N GLY A 91 5.31 20.99 39.34
CA GLY A 91 4.59 21.22 40.61
C GLY A 91 3.11 20.86 40.58
N SER A 92 2.50 20.57 39.42
CA SER A 92 1.12 20.08 39.33
C SER A 92 0.95 18.82 40.18
N THR A 93 -0.19 18.69 40.83
CA THR A 93 -0.51 17.55 41.70
C THR A 93 -1.06 16.38 40.84
N VAL A 94 -0.53 15.18 41.09
CA VAL A 94 -0.99 13.95 40.42
C VAL A 94 -1.65 13.04 41.45
N ARG A 95 -2.88 12.64 41.18
CA ARG A 95 -3.63 11.72 42.02
C ARG A 95 -3.73 10.36 41.37
N ARG A 96 -3.50 9.35 42.15
CA ARG A 96 -3.69 7.95 41.80
C ARG A 96 -5.18 7.61 41.76
N THR A 97 -5.62 6.87 40.74
CA THR A 97 -7.03 6.45 40.63
C THR A 97 -7.29 5.03 41.13
N ASN A 98 -6.24 4.24 41.37
CA ASN A 98 -6.33 2.79 41.64
C ASN A 98 -7.10 2.02 40.56
N ARG A 99 -7.15 2.55 39.34
CA ARG A 99 -7.86 1.95 38.19
C ARG A 99 -6.93 1.83 37.01
N VAL A 100 -6.91 0.68 36.39
CA VAL A 100 -6.24 0.50 35.10
C VAL A 100 -7.10 1.05 33.96
N ALA A 101 -6.47 1.34 32.82
CA ALA A 101 -7.18 1.85 31.65
C ALA A 101 -8.22 0.83 31.14
N GLU A 102 -9.47 1.26 31.02
CA GLU A 102 -10.62 0.45 30.62
C GLU A 102 -11.47 1.19 29.59
N VAL A 103 -12.15 0.43 28.71
CA VAL A 103 -13.10 0.97 27.72
C VAL A 103 -14.48 0.35 27.86
N PRO A 104 -15.55 1.09 27.53
CA PRO A 104 -16.89 0.53 27.47
C PRO A 104 -16.97 -0.53 26.37
N VAL A 105 -17.69 -1.62 26.64
CA VAL A 105 -17.88 -2.74 25.71
C VAL A 105 -19.35 -3.15 25.60
N GLY A 106 -19.70 -3.99 24.65
CA GLY A 106 -21.04 -4.52 24.43
C GLY A 106 -21.75 -3.86 23.24
N GLU A 107 -23.06 -4.05 23.16
CA GLU A 107 -23.87 -3.58 22.03
C GLU A 107 -23.89 -2.03 21.90
N ALA A 108 -23.70 -1.34 23.03
CA ALA A 108 -23.74 0.14 23.06
C ALA A 108 -22.63 0.82 22.24
N VAL A 109 -21.54 0.13 21.95
CA VAL A 109 -20.44 0.66 21.13
C VAL A 109 -20.62 0.37 19.64
N VAL A 110 -21.52 -0.55 19.28
CA VAL A 110 -21.73 -0.96 17.89
C VAL A 110 -22.40 0.18 17.12
N GLY A 111 -21.91 0.46 15.91
CA GLY A 111 -22.45 1.55 15.08
C GLY A 111 -22.00 2.95 15.48
N ARG A 112 -20.99 3.05 16.37
CA ARG A 112 -20.49 4.32 16.91
C ARG A 112 -19.11 4.65 16.35
N VAL A 113 -18.78 5.94 16.38
CA VAL A 113 -17.43 6.45 16.19
C VAL A 113 -16.93 6.97 17.53
N VAL A 114 -15.85 6.40 18.03
CA VAL A 114 -15.34 6.67 19.38
C VAL A 114 -13.84 6.98 19.36
N ASP A 115 -13.38 7.66 20.39
CA ASP A 115 -11.94 7.80 20.67
C ASP A 115 -11.39 6.51 21.36
N PRO A 116 -10.08 6.40 21.59
CA PRO A 116 -9.47 5.27 22.27
C PRO A 116 -9.86 5.09 23.74
N LEU A 117 -10.47 6.09 24.36
CA LEU A 117 -11.00 6.01 25.73
C LEU A 117 -12.49 5.61 25.77
N GLY A 118 -13.11 5.45 24.59
CA GLY A 118 -14.53 5.12 24.46
C GLY A 118 -15.44 6.33 24.48
N ASN A 119 -14.93 7.56 24.36
CA ASN A 119 -15.78 8.74 24.25
C ASN A 119 -16.35 8.86 22.84
N PRO A 120 -17.62 9.24 22.68
CA PRO A 120 -18.26 9.36 21.37
C PRO A 120 -17.75 10.57 20.59
N LEU A 121 -17.44 10.35 19.29
CA LEU A 121 -17.04 11.39 18.33
C LEU A 121 -18.13 11.66 17.28
N ASP A 122 -19.23 10.90 17.29
CA ASP A 122 -20.28 10.88 16.25
C ASP A 122 -21.47 11.78 16.57
N GLY A 123 -21.46 12.52 17.68
CA GLY A 123 -22.54 13.41 18.10
C GLY A 123 -23.83 12.72 18.53
N LYS A 124 -23.85 11.37 18.67
CA LYS A 124 -25.03 10.59 19.04
C LYS A 124 -25.24 10.47 20.56
N GLY A 125 -24.59 11.30 21.36
CA GLY A 125 -24.67 11.27 22.82
C GLY A 125 -23.77 10.18 23.47
N PRO A 126 -23.77 10.11 24.81
CA PRO A 126 -22.87 9.22 25.57
C PRO A 126 -23.14 7.75 25.30
N ILE A 127 -22.12 6.93 25.50
CA ILE A 127 -22.22 5.46 25.39
C ILE A 127 -22.61 4.90 26.76
N ASN A 128 -23.86 4.48 26.86
CA ASN A 128 -24.38 3.91 28.10
C ASN A 128 -24.08 2.39 28.13
N SER A 129 -22.92 2.04 28.62
CA SER A 129 -22.53 0.63 28.87
C SER A 129 -22.14 0.44 30.33
N ASN A 130 -22.77 -0.53 30.97
CA ASN A 130 -22.41 -0.95 32.32
C ASN A 130 -21.24 -1.94 32.35
N LYS A 131 -20.75 -2.34 31.17
CA LYS A 131 -19.65 -3.31 31.02
C LYS A 131 -18.41 -2.59 30.51
N LYS A 132 -17.26 -2.87 31.11
CA LYS A 132 -15.96 -2.36 30.74
C LYS A 132 -14.94 -3.50 30.62
N ASN A 133 -14.03 -3.41 29.68
CA ASN A 133 -12.88 -4.30 29.56
C ASN A 133 -11.60 -3.49 29.72
N ARG A 134 -10.59 -4.10 30.35
CA ARG A 134 -9.24 -3.53 30.43
C ARG A 134 -8.63 -3.46 29.02
N LEU A 135 -7.90 -2.39 28.77
CA LEU A 135 -7.20 -2.17 27.51
C LEU A 135 -6.13 -3.23 27.25
N GLU A 136 -5.33 -3.52 28.23
CA GLU A 136 -4.27 -4.51 28.14
C GLU A 136 -4.62 -5.74 28.96
N ILE A 137 -4.82 -6.87 28.24
CA ILE A 137 -4.99 -8.19 28.83
C ILE A 137 -4.12 -9.19 28.06
N LYS A 138 -3.78 -10.27 28.72
CA LYS A 138 -3.06 -11.38 28.08
C LYS A 138 -3.98 -12.10 27.10
N GLY A 139 -3.46 -12.41 25.91
CA GLY A 139 -4.18 -13.21 24.91
C GLY A 139 -4.60 -14.58 25.42
N PRO A 140 -5.62 -15.23 24.80
CA PRO A 140 -6.08 -16.56 25.18
C PRO A 140 -4.95 -17.58 25.21
N GLY A 141 -4.96 -18.46 26.21
CA GLY A 141 -4.01 -19.57 26.32
C GLY A 141 -4.15 -20.62 25.23
N ILE A 142 -3.20 -21.55 25.14
CA ILE A 142 -3.19 -22.61 24.10
C ILE A 142 -4.43 -23.49 24.21
N ILE A 143 -4.84 -23.86 25.43
CA ILE A 143 -5.99 -24.73 25.70
C ILE A 143 -7.31 -24.03 25.35
N ASP A 144 -7.36 -22.71 25.47
CA ASP A 144 -8.56 -21.91 25.19
C ASP A 144 -8.83 -21.76 23.70
N ARG A 145 -7.87 -22.08 22.84
CA ARG A 145 -7.94 -21.93 21.37
C ARG A 145 -8.34 -23.22 20.68
N GLN A 146 -8.92 -23.08 19.50
CA GLN A 146 -9.09 -24.16 18.53
C GLN A 146 -8.54 -23.77 17.16
N ASN A 147 -8.32 -24.76 16.30
CA ASN A 147 -7.82 -24.55 14.96
C ASN A 147 -8.79 -23.70 14.13
N VAL A 148 -8.22 -22.81 13.32
CA VAL A 148 -8.97 -22.00 12.37
C VAL A 148 -9.41 -22.89 11.19
N SER A 149 -10.71 -23.03 11.00
CA SER A 149 -11.31 -23.90 9.98
C SER A 149 -12.57 -23.33 9.33
N GLU A 150 -13.05 -22.17 9.79
CA GLU A 150 -14.21 -21.50 9.20
C GLU A 150 -13.75 -20.28 8.42
N PRO A 151 -14.24 -20.10 7.16
CA PRO A 151 -13.82 -18.97 6.33
C PRO A 151 -14.38 -17.64 6.86
N LEU A 152 -13.56 -16.59 6.78
CA LEU A 152 -13.98 -15.21 6.76
C LEU A 152 -13.99 -14.74 5.31
N GLN A 153 -15.14 -14.72 4.66
CA GLN A 153 -15.25 -14.33 3.26
C GLN A 153 -14.98 -12.84 3.10
N THR A 154 -14.01 -12.48 2.28
CA THR A 154 -13.71 -11.09 1.96
C THR A 154 -14.59 -10.55 0.85
N GLY A 155 -15.14 -11.43 0.02
CA GLY A 155 -15.85 -11.06 -1.20
C GLY A 155 -14.93 -10.65 -2.35
N ILE A 156 -13.63 -10.80 -2.19
CA ILE A 156 -12.61 -10.48 -3.19
C ILE A 156 -12.07 -11.78 -3.80
N LYS A 157 -12.33 -11.99 -5.09
CA LYS A 157 -12.00 -13.23 -5.81
C LYS A 157 -10.55 -13.68 -5.60
N ALA A 158 -9.60 -12.76 -5.72
CA ALA A 158 -8.18 -13.07 -5.60
C ALA A 158 -7.80 -13.55 -4.18
N ILE A 159 -8.44 -13.00 -3.14
CA ILE A 159 -8.18 -13.37 -1.74
C ILE A 159 -8.89 -14.68 -1.42
N ASP A 160 -10.21 -14.74 -1.62
CA ASP A 160 -11.02 -15.91 -1.23
C ASP A 160 -10.58 -17.20 -1.97
N ALA A 161 -10.06 -17.05 -3.21
CA ALA A 161 -9.57 -18.17 -4.01
C ALA A 161 -8.14 -18.62 -3.67
N MET A 162 -7.21 -17.68 -3.40
CA MET A 162 -5.78 -18.00 -3.34
C MET A 162 -5.11 -17.72 -2.00
N ILE A 163 -5.67 -16.81 -1.20
CA ILE A 163 -5.12 -16.38 0.10
C ILE A 163 -6.27 -16.32 1.12
N PRO A 164 -6.97 -17.44 1.36
CA PRO A 164 -8.17 -17.43 2.17
C PRO A 164 -7.88 -17.06 3.62
N ILE A 165 -8.80 -16.30 4.21
CA ILE A 165 -8.75 -15.86 5.60
C ILE A 165 -9.76 -16.65 6.41
N GLY A 166 -9.34 -17.16 7.57
CA GLY A 166 -10.21 -17.87 8.50
C GLY A 166 -10.62 -17.02 9.70
N ARG A 167 -11.76 -17.35 10.29
CA ARG A 167 -12.25 -16.71 11.52
C ARG A 167 -11.32 -17.01 12.68
N GLY A 168 -10.70 -15.98 13.25
CA GLY A 168 -9.69 -16.10 14.31
C GLY A 168 -8.25 -16.02 13.80
N GLN A 169 -8.02 -15.85 12.50
CA GLN A 169 -6.71 -15.67 11.89
C GLN A 169 -6.23 -14.23 11.98
N ARG A 170 -4.90 -14.06 11.93
CA ARG A 170 -4.22 -12.78 11.78
C ARG A 170 -3.63 -12.69 10.38
N GLU A 171 -4.24 -11.96 9.49
CA GLU A 171 -3.76 -11.81 8.11
C GLU A 171 -3.31 -10.38 7.86
N LEU A 172 -2.03 -10.20 7.55
CA LEU A 172 -1.43 -8.90 7.30
C LEU A 172 -1.80 -8.40 5.90
N ILE A 173 -2.20 -7.13 5.78
CA ILE A 173 -2.32 -6.42 4.50
C ILE A 173 -1.14 -5.45 4.40
N ILE A 174 -0.23 -5.69 3.46
CA ILE A 174 1.03 -4.95 3.36
C ILE A 174 1.25 -4.43 1.95
N GLY A 175 1.86 -3.27 1.82
CA GLY A 175 2.23 -2.65 0.54
C GLY A 175 2.40 -1.15 0.64
N ASP A 176 2.81 -0.54 -0.46
CA ASP A 176 3.09 0.89 -0.54
C ASP A 176 1.83 1.75 -0.36
N ARG A 177 2.06 3.03 -0.16
CA ARG A 177 0.98 4.00 -0.01
C ARG A 177 0.08 4.02 -1.24
N ARG A 178 -1.26 4.09 -1.05
CA ARG A 178 -2.28 4.15 -2.12
C ARG A 178 -2.38 2.91 -3.02
N THR A 179 -1.90 1.75 -2.60
CA THR A 179 -2.04 0.49 -3.34
C THR A 179 -3.38 -0.22 -3.14
N GLY A 180 -4.26 0.30 -2.28
CA GLY A 180 -5.60 -0.26 -2.04
C GLY A 180 -5.73 -1.06 -0.74
N LYS A 181 -4.78 -0.98 0.21
CA LYS A 181 -4.83 -1.68 1.50
C LYS A 181 -6.14 -1.43 2.26
N THR A 182 -6.47 -0.17 2.49
CA THR A 182 -7.71 0.27 3.15
C THR A 182 -8.96 -0.21 2.39
N THR A 183 -8.93 -0.22 1.06
CA THR A 183 -10.05 -0.69 0.23
C THR A 183 -10.36 -2.16 0.46
N ILE A 184 -9.35 -3.02 0.53
CA ILE A 184 -9.52 -4.46 0.85
C ILE A 184 -10.17 -4.65 2.21
N ALA A 185 -9.74 -3.89 3.22
CA ALA A 185 -10.32 -3.95 4.55
C ALA A 185 -11.80 -3.51 4.56
N ILE A 186 -12.13 -2.43 3.85
CA ILE A 186 -13.52 -1.94 3.71
C ILE A 186 -14.38 -2.95 2.96
N ASP A 187 -13.91 -3.51 1.85
CA ASP A 187 -14.63 -4.54 1.09
C ASP A 187 -14.90 -5.79 1.95
N THR A 188 -13.92 -6.18 2.77
CA THR A 188 -14.09 -7.27 3.73
C THR A 188 -15.19 -6.96 4.74
N ILE A 189 -15.24 -5.74 5.29
CA ILE A 189 -16.31 -5.30 6.21
C ILE A 189 -17.67 -5.31 5.49
N ILE A 190 -17.75 -4.76 4.26
CA ILE A 190 -19.00 -4.69 3.48
C ILE A 190 -19.53 -6.11 3.22
N ASN A 191 -18.66 -7.06 2.94
CA ASN A 191 -19.08 -8.44 2.65
C ASN A 191 -19.71 -9.14 3.86
N GLN A 192 -19.40 -8.73 5.11
CA GLN A 192 -19.96 -9.35 6.32
C GLN A 192 -21.47 -9.12 6.47
N LYS A 193 -22.06 -8.15 5.74
CA LYS A 193 -23.53 -7.91 5.72
C LYS A 193 -24.33 -9.13 5.26
N LYS A 194 -23.72 -10.02 4.48
CA LYS A 194 -24.38 -11.21 3.89
C LYS A 194 -24.47 -12.39 4.86
N ASN A 195 -23.83 -12.31 6.02
CA ASN A 195 -23.85 -13.38 7.02
C ASN A 195 -25.24 -13.47 7.69
N SER A 196 -25.59 -14.68 8.10
CA SER A 196 -26.80 -14.90 8.90
C SER A 196 -26.65 -14.26 10.29
N GLU A 197 -27.75 -14.03 10.99
CA GLU A 197 -27.71 -13.50 12.37
C GLU A 197 -26.87 -14.36 13.33
N LYS A 198 -26.85 -15.70 13.12
CA LYS A 198 -26.02 -16.62 13.91
C LYS A 198 -24.52 -16.48 13.61
N ASP A 199 -24.20 -16.12 12.38
CA ASP A 199 -22.82 -16.01 11.90
C ASP A 199 -22.38 -14.54 11.79
N LYS A 200 -23.12 -13.62 12.40
CA LYS A 200 -22.87 -12.19 12.37
C LYS A 200 -21.47 -11.86 12.87
N VAL A 201 -20.76 -11.06 12.12
CA VAL A 201 -19.41 -10.58 12.46
C VAL A 201 -19.48 -9.12 12.85
N PHE A 202 -19.11 -8.78 14.07
CA PHE A 202 -19.00 -7.40 14.54
C PHE A 202 -17.66 -6.84 14.11
N CYS A 203 -17.67 -5.73 13.40
CA CYS A 203 -16.48 -5.15 12.81
C CYS A 203 -15.97 -3.96 13.61
N PHE A 204 -14.66 -3.88 13.79
CA PHE A 204 -13.97 -2.78 14.44
C PHE A 204 -12.91 -2.24 13.49
N TYR A 205 -13.05 -0.98 13.12
CA TYR A 205 -12.06 -0.30 12.28
C TYR A 205 -11.29 0.70 13.12
N VAL A 206 -9.97 0.53 13.18
CA VAL A 206 -9.08 1.39 13.97
C VAL A 206 -8.34 2.33 13.04
N ALA A 207 -8.70 3.62 13.09
CA ALA A 207 -8.03 4.67 12.35
C ALA A 207 -6.90 5.26 13.21
N ILE A 208 -5.64 4.97 12.86
CA ILE A 208 -4.46 5.37 13.63
C ILE A 208 -3.69 6.45 12.87
N GLY A 209 -3.58 7.65 13.44
CA GLY A 209 -2.82 8.75 12.85
C GLY A 209 -3.35 9.21 11.48
N GLN A 210 -4.64 8.99 11.20
CA GLN A 210 -5.29 9.40 9.96
C GLN A 210 -5.86 10.82 10.05
N LYS A 211 -6.04 11.46 8.89
CA LYS A 211 -6.70 12.76 8.82
C LYS A 211 -8.19 12.64 9.18
N ARG A 212 -8.73 13.60 9.92
CA ARG A 212 -10.17 13.65 10.27
C ARG A 212 -11.07 13.52 9.05
N SER A 213 -10.73 14.19 7.94
CA SER A 213 -11.51 14.11 6.68
C SER A 213 -11.58 12.68 6.12
N SER A 214 -10.51 11.89 6.26
CA SER A 214 -10.49 10.48 5.82
C SER A 214 -11.41 9.61 6.67
N ILE A 215 -11.45 9.86 7.97
CA ILE A 215 -12.31 9.12 8.91
C ILE A 215 -13.79 9.44 8.65
N VAL A 216 -14.12 10.71 8.39
CA VAL A 216 -15.48 11.12 8.01
C VAL A 216 -15.90 10.44 6.71
N GLN A 217 -15.04 10.46 5.68
CA GLN A 217 -15.31 9.81 4.40
C GLN A 217 -15.49 8.29 4.55
N LEU A 218 -14.70 7.66 5.43
CA LEU A 218 -14.85 6.24 5.77
C LEU A 218 -16.21 5.97 6.40
N ALA A 219 -16.60 6.74 7.43
CA ALA A 219 -17.89 6.61 8.12
C ALA A 219 -19.07 6.79 7.17
N GLU A 220 -19.00 7.79 6.27
CA GLU A 220 -20.01 8.01 5.22
C GLU A 220 -20.06 6.82 4.24
N THR A 221 -18.91 6.28 3.84
CA THR A 221 -18.84 5.10 2.97
C THR A 221 -19.50 3.91 3.64
N LEU A 222 -19.14 3.58 4.87
CA LEU A 222 -19.75 2.47 5.62
C LEU A 222 -21.27 2.69 5.82
N LYS A 223 -21.70 3.92 6.07
CA LYS A 223 -23.11 4.28 6.16
C LYS A 223 -23.85 4.10 4.83
N LYS A 224 -23.24 4.52 3.72
CA LYS A 224 -23.81 4.38 2.35
C LYS A 224 -24.09 2.91 2.01
N TYR A 225 -23.21 2.00 2.41
CA TYR A 225 -23.39 0.56 2.18
C TYR A 225 -24.23 -0.13 3.27
N GLY A 226 -24.70 0.62 4.29
CA GLY A 226 -25.53 0.09 5.37
C GLY A 226 -24.79 -0.93 6.24
N VAL A 227 -23.49 -0.72 6.46
CA VAL A 227 -22.61 -1.61 7.25
C VAL A 227 -22.12 -0.94 8.53
N LEU A 228 -22.37 0.34 8.70
CA LEU A 228 -22.04 1.04 9.94
C LEU A 228 -22.81 0.46 11.14
N GLU A 229 -23.99 -0.14 10.91
CA GLU A 229 -24.86 -0.70 11.97
C GLU A 229 -24.20 -1.84 12.77
N TYR A 230 -23.22 -2.53 12.20
CA TYR A 230 -22.45 -3.56 12.88
C TYR A 230 -20.94 -3.25 12.94
N THR A 231 -20.56 -2.01 12.62
CA THR A 231 -19.16 -1.56 12.60
C THR A 231 -18.95 -0.43 13.60
N THR A 232 -17.94 -0.58 14.45
CA THR A 232 -17.43 0.47 15.35
C THR A 232 -16.16 1.05 14.77
N ILE A 233 -16.04 2.38 14.73
CA ILE A 233 -14.82 3.07 14.33
C ILE A 233 -14.15 3.61 15.59
N VAL A 234 -12.92 3.16 15.88
CA VAL A 234 -12.07 3.71 16.93
C VAL A 234 -11.05 4.63 16.28
N ALA A 235 -11.13 5.92 16.58
CA ALA A 235 -10.38 6.94 15.86
C ALA A 235 -9.40 7.67 16.77
N ALA A 236 -8.10 7.57 16.43
CA ALA A 236 -7.03 8.45 16.92
C ALA A 236 -6.46 9.19 15.72
N THR A 237 -6.79 10.46 15.57
CA THR A 237 -6.43 11.25 14.39
C THR A 237 -4.97 11.71 14.43
N ALA A 238 -4.44 12.17 13.29
CA ALA A 238 -3.09 12.72 13.21
C ALA A 238 -2.86 14.01 14.04
N SER A 239 -3.95 14.64 14.52
CA SER A 239 -3.89 15.79 15.40
C SER A 239 -4.01 15.44 16.89
N ASP A 240 -4.28 14.17 17.18
CA ASP A 240 -4.39 13.70 18.56
C ASP A 240 -3.00 13.30 19.09
N PRO A 241 -2.77 13.38 20.41
CA PRO A 241 -1.49 13.00 21.02
C PRO A 241 -1.07 11.57 20.66
N ALA A 242 0.24 11.32 20.63
CA ALA A 242 0.80 9.99 20.37
C ALA A 242 0.28 8.93 21.38
N SER A 243 -0.06 9.33 22.60
CA SER A 243 -0.68 8.49 23.62
C SER A 243 -2.01 7.88 23.18
N LEU A 244 -2.90 8.65 22.53
CA LEU A 244 -4.15 8.15 22.01
C LEU A 244 -3.93 7.26 20.80
N GLN A 245 -2.99 7.60 19.91
CA GLN A 245 -2.64 6.74 18.77
C GLN A 245 -2.07 5.38 19.23
N TYR A 246 -1.30 5.38 20.32
CA TYR A 246 -0.82 4.16 20.96
C TYR A 246 -1.94 3.30 21.54
N LEU A 247 -2.93 3.92 22.21
CA LEU A 247 -4.02 3.17 22.86
C LEU A 247 -5.06 2.63 21.89
N ALA A 248 -5.27 3.26 20.73
CA ALA A 248 -6.36 2.94 19.81
C ALA A 248 -6.47 1.46 19.42
N PRO A 249 -5.38 0.74 19.03
CA PRO A 249 -5.48 -0.68 18.72
C PRO A 249 -5.89 -1.55 19.91
N TYR A 250 -5.40 -1.23 21.09
CA TYR A 250 -5.73 -1.96 22.32
C TYR A 250 -7.19 -1.75 22.72
N ALA A 251 -7.70 -0.52 22.60
CA ALA A 251 -9.08 -0.17 22.89
C ALA A 251 -10.05 -0.94 22.00
N ALA A 252 -9.83 -0.89 20.69
CA ALA A 252 -10.66 -1.61 19.72
C ALA A 252 -10.61 -3.12 19.93
N THR A 253 -9.43 -3.67 20.24
CA THR A 253 -9.29 -5.10 20.54
C THR A 253 -10.07 -5.49 21.81
N ALA A 254 -9.99 -4.68 22.89
CA ALA A 254 -10.76 -4.90 24.10
C ALA A 254 -12.28 -4.87 23.88
N MET A 255 -12.75 -3.97 22.98
CA MET A 255 -14.16 -3.92 22.56
C MET A 255 -14.55 -5.15 21.76
N ALA A 256 -13.69 -5.60 20.84
CA ALA A 256 -13.94 -6.77 19.99
C ALA A 256 -13.92 -8.11 20.76
N GLU A 257 -13.07 -8.22 21.77
CA GLU A 257 -12.97 -9.40 22.63
C GLU A 257 -14.26 -9.70 23.39
N TYR A 258 -15.03 -8.69 23.75
CA TYR A 258 -16.35 -8.89 24.35
C TYR A 258 -17.24 -9.80 23.49
N PHE A 259 -17.22 -9.63 22.18
CA PHE A 259 -17.99 -10.45 21.25
C PHE A 259 -17.38 -11.85 21.12
N ARG A 260 -16.06 -11.95 20.98
CA ARG A 260 -15.35 -13.23 20.96
C ARG A 260 -15.67 -14.09 22.20
N ASP A 261 -15.54 -13.49 23.36
CA ASP A 261 -15.70 -14.19 24.65
C ASP A 261 -17.16 -14.51 24.98
N SER A 262 -18.11 -13.84 24.30
CA SER A 262 -19.55 -14.17 24.34
C SER A 262 -19.97 -15.19 23.29
N GLY A 263 -19.03 -15.90 22.64
CA GLY A 263 -19.32 -16.94 21.64
C GLY A 263 -19.67 -16.41 20.26
N ARG A 264 -19.49 -15.10 20.01
CA ARG A 264 -19.77 -14.45 18.72
C ARG A 264 -18.49 -14.20 17.92
N HIS A 265 -18.64 -13.62 16.75
CA HIS A 265 -17.51 -13.36 15.85
C HIS A 265 -17.23 -11.87 15.74
N ALA A 266 -15.95 -11.51 15.80
CA ALA A 266 -15.51 -10.14 15.59
C ALA A 266 -14.35 -10.09 14.56
N LEU A 267 -14.27 -8.96 13.87
CA LEU A 267 -13.20 -8.60 12.94
C LEU A 267 -12.63 -7.26 13.39
N VAL A 268 -11.32 -7.17 13.56
CA VAL A 268 -10.63 -5.90 13.83
C VAL A 268 -9.66 -5.59 12.69
N VAL A 269 -9.73 -4.36 12.20
CA VAL A 269 -8.82 -3.81 11.17
C VAL A 269 -7.97 -2.73 11.82
N PHE A 270 -6.65 -2.83 11.73
CA PHE A 270 -5.73 -1.81 12.24
C PHE A 270 -5.13 -1.02 11.07
N ASP A 271 -5.61 0.18 10.82
CA ASP A 271 -5.16 1.03 9.72
C ASP A 271 -4.48 2.32 10.24
N ASP A 272 -3.14 2.35 10.42
CA ASP A 272 -2.17 1.28 10.19
C ASP A 272 -1.19 1.10 11.38
N LEU A 273 -0.59 -0.08 11.47
CA LEU A 273 0.39 -0.38 12.53
C LEU A 273 1.74 0.32 12.34
N THR A 274 2.04 0.83 11.15
CA THR A 274 3.21 1.68 10.92
C THR A 274 3.09 2.98 11.72
N LYS A 275 1.90 3.61 11.70
CA LYS A 275 1.61 4.79 12.53
C LYS A 275 1.62 4.49 14.01
N HIS A 276 1.06 3.35 14.40
CA HIS A 276 1.12 2.87 15.77
C HIS A 276 2.56 2.72 16.26
N SER A 277 3.44 2.14 15.44
CA SER A 277 4.87 2.02 15.75
C SER A 277 5.54 3.40 15.91
N GLN A 278 5.22 4.35 15.03
CA GLN A 278 5.74 5.71 15.09
C GLN A 278 5.32 6.43 16.37
N ALA A 279 4.05 6.32 16.75
CA ALA A 279 3.55 6.89 18.02
C ALA A 279 4.25 6.27 19.25
N TYR A 280 4.45 4.96 19.25
CA TYR A 280 5.17 4.29 20.34
C TYR A 280 6.64 4.67 20.39
N ARG A 281 7.31 4.83 19.24
CA ARG A 281 8.67 5.36 19.16
C ARG A 281 8.76 6.78 19.74
N GLU A 282 7.84 7.66 19.36
CA GLU A 282 7.75 9.03 19.86
C GLU A 282 7.63 9.04 21.39
N LEU A 283 6.66 8.34 21.96
CA LEU A 283 6.48 8.22 23.40
C LEU A 283 7.72 7.67 24.11
N SER A 284 8.36 6.64 23.52
CA SER A 284 9.55 6.03 24.13
C SER A 284 10.76 6.96 24.14
N LEU A 285 10.95 7.73 23.07
CA LEU A 285 12.02 8.73 22.99
C LEU A 285 11.78 9.90 23.95
N LEU A 286 10.54 10.38 24.06
CA LEU A 286 10.17 11.42 25.02
C LEU A 286 10.43 10.96 26.46
N MET A 287 10.14 9.70 26.77
CA MET A 287 10.46 9.08 28.07
C MET A 287 11.93 8.70 28.25
N ARG A 288 12.81 9.10 27.33
CA ARG A 288 14.25 8.82 27.35
C ARG A 288 14.63 7.33 27.41
N ARG A 289 13.75 6.44 26.93
CA ARG A 289 14.10 5.02 26.76
C ARG A 289 15.18 4.86 25.71
N SER A 290 16.13 3.94 25.92
CA SER A 290 17.23 3.71 25.00
C SER A 290 16.72 3.25 23.63
N PRO A 291 17.04 3.97 22.54
CA PRO A 291 16.62 3.59 21.20
C PRO A 291 17.43 2.42 20.67
N GLY A 292 16.75 1.53 19.93
CA GLY A 292 17.35 0.45 19.15
C GLY A 292 17.39 0.76 17.65
N ARG A 293 17.19 -0.26 16.81
CA ARG A 293 17.17 -0.14 15.33
C ARG A 293 16.12 0.85 14.88
N GLU A 294 16.46 1.76 13.97
CA GLU A 294 15.59 2.81 13.42
C GLU A 294 14.96 3.70 14.53
N ALA A 295 15.66 3.85 15.64
CA ALA A 295 15.21 4.57 16.83
C ALA A 295 13.96 4.01 17.52
N TYR A 296 13.52 2.81 17.17
CA TYR A 296 12.47 2.11 17.90
C TYR A 296 12.98 1.54 19.23
N PRO A 297 12.14 1.49 20.27
CA PRO A 297 12.52 0.85 21.52
C PRO A 297 12.67 -0.66 21.36
N GLY A 298 13.46 -1.30 22.23
CA GLY A 298 13.79 -2.72 22.14
C GLY A 298 12.57 -3.67 22.23
N ASP A 299 11.47 -3.19 22.83
CA ASP A 299 10.23 -3.94 23.00
C ASP A 299 9.19 -3.75 21.88
N ILE A 300 9.56 -3.13 20.74
CA ILE A 300 8.64 -2.87 19.61
C ILE A 300 8.01 -4.16 19.06
N PHE A 301 8.76 -5.28 19.04
CA PHE A 301 8.21 -6.57 18.66
C PHE A 301 7.11 -7.01 19.63
N TYR A 302 7.34 -6.86 20.94
CA TYR A 302 6.39 -7.21 21.97
C TYR A 302 5.12 -6.33 21.91
N LEU A 303 5.25 -5.07 21.53
CA LEU A 303 4.10 -4.18 21.30
C LEU A 303 3.06 -4.81 20.38
N HIS A 304 3.49 -5.30 19.21
CA HIS A 304 2.58 -5.89 18.22
C HIS A 304 2.24 -7.36 18.54
N SER A 305 3.16 -8.14 19.09
CA SER A 305 2.87 -9.54 19.42
C SER A 305 1.82 -9.66 20.51
N ARG A 306 1.92 -8.87 21.60
CA ARG A 306 0.89 -8.88 22.66
C ARG A 306 -0.49 -8.39 22.18
N LEU A 307 -0.54 -7.51 21.18
CA LEU A 307 -1.77 -7.04 20.56
C LEU A 307 -2.37 -8.12 19.66
N LEU A 308 -1.60 -8.65 18.72
CA LEU A 308 -2.08 -9.58 17.69
C LEU A 308 -2.35 -10.98 18.23
N GLU A 309 -1.65 -11.42 19.28
CA GLU A 309 -1.93 -12.70 19.97
C GLU A 309 -3.30 -12.76 20.67
N ARG A 310 -3.96 -11.61 20.83
CA ARG A 310 -5.34 -11.54 21.33
C ARG A 310 -6.36 -11.99 20.28
N ALA A 311 -6.02 -11.93 18.99
CA ALA A 311 -6.83 -12.50 17.92
C ALA A 311 -6.71 -14.04 17.93
N ALA A 312 -7.84 -14.71 18.05
CA ALA A 312 -7.90 -16.16 18.12
C ALA A 312 -9.31 -16.68 17.83
N ARG A 313 -9.41 -17.96 17.51
CA ARG A 313 -10.64 -18.73 17.57
C ARG A 313 -10.70 -19.47 18.89
N MET A 314 -11.76 -19.27 19.66
CA MET A 314 -11.96 -19.89 20.96
C MET A 314 -12.43 -21.33 20.82
N SER A 315 -12.05 -22.16 21.77
CA SER A 315 -12.54 -23.54 21.87
C SER A 315 -14.06 -23.59 22.11
N LYS A 316 -14.69 -24.70 21.79
CA LYS A 316 -16.13 -24.89 22.02
C LYS A 316 -16.52 -24.71 23.48
N GLU A 317 -15.65 -25.14 24.40
CA GLU A 317 -15.82 -24.98 25.85
C GLU A 317 -15.84 -23.53 26.30
N LYS A 318 -15.16 -22.64 25.52
CA LYS A 318 -15.14 -21.19 25.72
C LYS A 318 -16.14 -20.44 24.81
N GLY A 319 -17.15 -21.15 24.29
CA GLY A 319 -18.23 -20.57 23.49
C GLY A 319 -18.00 -20.56 21.98
N GLY A 320 -16.82 -20.94 21.46
CA GLY A 320 -16.54 -21.08 20.04
C GLY A 320 -16.46 -19.75 19.25
N GLY A 321 -16.45 -18.61 19.92
CA GLY A 321 -16.32 -17.29 19.30
C GLY A 321 -14.96 -17.06 18.63
N SER A 322 -14.84 -16.03 17.82
CA SER A 322 -13.58 -15.69 17.14
C SER A 322 -13.34 -14.19 17.07
N LEU A 323 -12.07 -13.82 17.11
CA LEU A 323 -11.57 -12.49 16.80
C LEU A 323 -10.54 -12.59 15.69
N THR A 324 -10.88 -12.11 14.50
CA THR A 324 -9.99 -12.06 13.33
C THR A 324 -9.32 -10.69 13.29
N ALA A 325 -8.01 -10.64 13.00
CA ALA A 325 -7.26 -9.39 12.89
C ALA A 325 -6.74 -9.20 11.48
N LEU A 326 -6.96 -8.01 10.93
CA LEU A 326 -6.40 -7.53 9.67
C LEU A 326 -5.51 -6.31 9.95
N PRO A 327 -4.27 -6.52 10.41
CA PRO A 327 -3.30 -5.43 10.51
C PRO A 327 -2.91 -4.93 9.12
N ILE A 328 -2.79 -3.61 8.99
CA ILE A 328 -2.25 -2.95 7.80
C ILE A 328 -0.88 -2.39 8.13
N VAL A 329 0.09 -2.64 7.25
CA VAL A 329 1.45 -2.08 7.33
C VAL A 329 1.78 -1.38 6.01
N GLU A 330 2.36 -0.20 6.10
CA GLU A 330 2.82 0.57 4.95
C GLU A 330 4.30 0.27 4.69
N THR A 331 4.63 -0.08 3.44
CA THR A 331 6.01 -0.18 2.96
C THR A 331 6.41 1.07 2.21
N GLN A 332 7.71 1.24 2.00
CA GLN A 332 8.28 2.24 1.10
C GLN A 332 8.98 1.49 -0.04
N GLU A 333 8.60 1.78 -1.29
CA GLU A 333 9.17 1.16 -2.49
C GLU A 333 9.12 -0.39 -2.50
N GLY A 334 8.10 -0.96 -1.86
CA GLY A 334 7.92 -2.41 -1.76
C GLY A 334 8.89 -3.11 -0.81
N ASP A 335 9.68 -2.38 0.00
CA ASP A 335 10.64 -2.97 0.93
C ASP A 335 9.93 -3.67 2.11
N VAL A 336 9.81 -4.99 1.99
CA VAL A 336 9.28 -5.86 3.06
C VAL A 336 10.36 -6.26 4.07
N SER A 337 11.62 -5.96 3.81
CA SER A 337 12.75 -6.27 4.70
C SER A 337 12.99 -5.21 5.78
N ALA A 338 12.27 -4.09 5.72
CA ALA A 338 12.28 -3.04 6.73
C ALA A 338 11.85 -3.58 8.10
N TYR A 339 12.22 -2.86 9.16
CA TYR A 339 12.13 -3.39 10.53
C TYR A 339 10.69 -3.69 10.97
N ILE A 340 9.75 -2.78 10.78
CA ILE A 340 8.34 -3.00 11.18
C ILE A 340 7.65 -4.06 10.31
N PRO A 341 7.75 -4.04 8.96
CA PRO A 341 7.24 -5.11 8.11
C PRO A 341 7.68 -6.50 8.53
N THR A 342 8.99 -6.74 8.72
CA THR A 342 9.52 -8.05 9.11
C THR A 342 8.99 -8.53 10.46
N ASN A 343 8.86 -7.63 11.44
CA ASN A 343 8.28 -7.95 12.74
C ASN A 343 6.83 -8.40 12.61
N VAL A 344 6.00 -7.65 11.90
CA VAL A 344 4.56 -7.97 11.79
C VAL A 344 4.33 -9.21 10.93
N ILE A 345 5.09 -9.44 9.85
CA ILE A 345 5.05 -10.67 9.04
C ILE A 345 5.33 -11.91 9.92
N SER A 346 6.28 -11.81 10.86
CA SER A 346 6.62 -12.93 11.73
C SER A 346 5.55 -13.27 12.78
N ILE A 347 4.77 -12.27 13.20
CA ILE A 347 3.69 -12.42 14.20
C ILE A 347 2.41 -12.94 13.55
N THR A 348 2.14 -12.63 12.30
CA THR A 348 0.89 -12.94 11.60
C THR A 348 0.87 -14.35 10.99
N ASP A 349 -0.31 -14.85 10.71
CA ASP A 349 -0.56 -16.16 10.10
C ASP A 349 -0.53 -16.12 8.57
N GLY A 350 -0.02 -15.07 7.99
CA GLY A 350 0.12 -14.82 6.57
C GLY A 350 0.07 -13.35 6.22
N GLN A 351 0.25 -13.07 4.92
CA GLN A 351 0.22 -11.70 4.39
C GLN A 351 -0.38 -11.63 2.99
N ILE A 352 -1.13 -10.56 2.75
CA ILE A 352 -1.61 -10.10 1.44
C ILE A 352 -0.72 -8.94 1.01
N PHE A 353 0.16 -9.18 0.05
CA PHE A 353 1.09 -8.18 -0.45
C PHE A 353 0.50 -7.43 -1.65
N LEU A 354 0.44 -6.10 -1.54
CA LEU A 354 -0.04 -5.21 -2.59
C LEU A 354 1.14 -4.48 -3.23
N GLU A 355 1.26 -4.65 -4.54
CA GLU A 355 2.38 -4.14 -5.31
C GLU A 355 1.97 -2.90 -6.12
N ALA A 356 2.76 -1.82 -6.03
CA ALA A 356 2.50 -0.57 -6.73
C ALA A 356 2.53 -0.73 -8.25
N ASN A 357 3.42 -1.58 -8.78
CA ASN A 357 3.51 -1.85 -10.21
C ASN A 357 2.25 -2.53 -10.76
N LEU A 358 1.68 -3.49 -10.03
CA LEU A 358 0.42 -4.13 -10.40
C LEU A 358 -0.75 -3.13 -10.34
N PHE A 359 -0.76 -2.23 -9.34
CA PHE A 359 -1.77 -1.21 -9.24
C PHE A 359 -1.72 -0.22 -10.42
N ASN A 360 -0.53 0.20 -10.79
CA ASN A 360 -0.29 1.14 -11.88
C ASN A 360 -0.57 0.51 -13.25
N SER A 361 -0.33 -0.80 -13.42
CA SER A 361 -0.69 -1.54 -14.65
C SER A 361 -2.19 -1.78 -14.80
N GLY A 362 -3.01 -1.37 -13.83
CA GLY A 362 -4.47 -1.52 -13.88
C GLY A 362 -4.99 -2.85 -13.33
N LEU A 363 -4.13 -3.70 -12.75
CA LEU A 363 -4.56 -4.88 -12.02
C LEU A 363 -5.06 -4.46 -10.63
N ARG A 364 -6.37 -4.51 -10.43
CA ARG A 364 -7.02 -4.12 -9.17
C ARG A 364 -8.03 -5.17 -8.71
N PRO A 365 -7.86 -5.73 -7.49
CA PRO A 365 -6.83 -5.41 -6.49
C PRO A 365 -5.42 -5.80 -6.93
N ALA A 366 -4.42 -5.02 -6.51
CA ALA A 366 -3.02 -5.16 -6.92
C ALA A 366 -2.27 -6.23 -6.11
N ILE A 367 -2.88 -7.38 -5.93
CA ILE A 367 -2.37 -8.47 -5.09
C ILE A 367 -1.28 -9.24 -5.84
N ASN A 368 -0.07 -9.27 -5.26
CA ASN A 368 0.97 -10.17 -5.73
C ASN A 368 0.78 -11.56 -5.13
N VAL A 369 0.19 -12.48 -5.90
CA VAL A 369 -0.11 -13.86 -5.47
C VAL A 369 1.14 -14.69 -5.20
N GLY A 370 2.29 -14.33 -5.81
CA GLY A 370 3.56 -15.05 -5.66
C GLY A 370 4.12 -14.97 -4.24
N ILE A 371 4.08 -13.79 -3.64
CA ILE A 371 4.64 -13.51 -2.30
C ILE A 371 3.58 -13.39 -1.20
N SER A 372 2.29 -13.41 -1.56
CA SER A 372 1.19 -13.47 -0.60
C SER A 372 0.98 -14.91 -0.13
N VAL A 373 0.74 -15.08 1.17
CA VAL A 373 0.64 -16.39 1.82
C VAL A 373 -0.46 -16.37 2.87
N SER A 374 -1.29 -17.42 2.91
CA SER A 374 -2.13 -17.74 4.06
C SER A 374 -1.64 -19.07 4.68
N ARG A 375 -1.21 -19.05 5.94
CA ARG A 375 -0.75 -20.27 6.63
C ARG A 375 -1.91 -21.20 7.00
N VAL A 376 -3.14 -20.69 7.07
CA VAL A 376 -4.35 -21.49 7.26
C VAL A 376 -4.78 -22.16 5.94
N GLY A 377 -4.65 -21.44 4.84
CA GLY A 377 -4.85 -21.96 3.49
C GLY A 377 -6.24 -22.60 3.29
N GLY A 378 -6.29 -23.71 2.56
CA GLY A 378 -7.53 -24.38 2.19
C GLY A 378 -8.41 -24.90 3.36
N ALA A 379 -7.93 -24.85 4.62
CA ALA A 379 -8.77 -25.13 5.79
C ALA A 379 -9.79 -24.01 6.03
N ALA A 380 -9.49 -22.77 5.59
CA ALA A 380 -10.36 -21.59 5.66
C ALA A 380 -11.15 -21.35 4.36
N GLN A 381 -11.31 -22.33 3.50
CA GLN A 381 -12.12 -22.24 2.28
C GLN A 381 -13.37 -23.10 2.36
N VAL A 382 -14.45 -22.64 1.72
CA VAL A 382 -15.57 -23.52 1.41
C VAL A 382 -15.09 -24.61 0.44
N ARG A 383 -15.59 -25.84 0.59
CA ARG A 383 -15.09 -27.00 -0.18
C ARG A 383 -15.21 -26.76 -1.69
N ALA A 384 -16.30 -26.14 -2.16
CA ALA A 384 -16.49 -25.82 -3.56
C ALA A 384 -15.39 -24.87 -4.10
N MET A 385 -14.97 -23.85 -3.34
CA MET A 385 -13.85 -22.98 -3.72
C MET A 385 -12.54 -23.75 -3.75
N LYS A 386 -12.28 -24.58 -2.74
CA LYS A 386 -11.07 -25.40 -2.67
C LYS A 386 -10.95 -26.35 -3.87
N GLN A 387 -12.07 -26.99 -4.28
CA GLN A 387 -12.12 -27.87 -5.44
C GLN A 387 -11.83 -27.10 -6.74
N THR A 388 -12.38 -25.90 -6.88
CA THR A 388 -12.26 -25.08 -8.09
C THR A 388 -10.89 -24.38 -8.20
N ALA A 389 -10.43 -23.74 -7.15
CA ALA A 389 -9.28 -22.85 -7.20
C ALA A 389 -7.94 -23.53 -6.91
N SER A 390 -7.90 -24.85 -6.79
CA SER A 390 -6.69 -25.61 -6.41
C SER A 390 -5.51 -25.42 -7.36
N SER A 391 -5.75 -25.28 -8.66
CA SER A 391 -4.71 -25.07 -9.67
C SER A 391 -4.43 -23.58 -9.95
N LEU A 392 -5.36 -22.67 -9.61
CA LEU A 392 -5.35 -21.29 -10.04
C LEU A 392 -4.02 -20.55 -9.73
N ARG A 393 -3.44 -20.81 -8.58
CA ARG A 393 -2.16 -20.19 -8.17
C ARG A 393 -1.01 -20.68 -9.06
N ILE A 394 -0.98 -21.94 -9.42
CA ILE A 394 0.02 -22.57 -10.29
C ILE A 394 -0.15 -22.04 -11.70
N ASP A 395 -1.38 -21.99 -12.22
CA ASP A 395 -1.70 -21.52 -13.56
C ASP A 395 -1.27 -20.06 -13.75
N LEU A 396 -1.51 -19.19 -12.74
CA LEU A 396 -1.08 -17.79 -12.77
C LEU A 396 0.44 -17.63 -12.61
N ALA A 397 1.13 -18.49 -11.85
CA ALA A 397 2.58 -18.48 -11.76
C ALA A 397 3.20 -18.86 -13.11
N GLN A 398 2.74 -19.95 -13.74
CA GLN A 398 3.18 -20.36 -15.06
C GLN A 398 2.92 -19.28 -16.12
N PHE A 399 1.72 -18.66 -16.07
CA PHE A 399 1.41 -17.54 -16.97
C PHE A 399 2.43 -16.40 -16.85
N ARG A 400 2.80 -16.00 -15.61
CA ARG A 400 3.78 -14.92 -15.39
C ARG A 400 5.16 -15.27 -15.92
N GLU A 401 5.61 -16.51 -15.71
CA GLU A 401 6.88 -17.00 -16.25
C GLU A 401 6.88 -17.02 -17.78
N LEU A 402 5.82 -17.57 -18.39
CA LEU A 402 5.67 -17.61 -19.83
C LEU A 402 5.51 -16.21 -20.44
N ALA A 403 4.77 -15.31 -19.82
CA ALA A 403 4.62 -13.93 -20.25
C ALA A 403 5.96 -13.17 -20.22
N ALA A 404 6.80 -13.44 -19.22
CA ALA A 404 8.15 -12.89 -19.17
C ALA A 404 9.04 -13.47 -20.26
N PHE A 405 8.90 -14.77 -20.58
CA PHE A 405 9.67 -15.45 -21.62
C PHE A 405 9.27 -15.03 -23.04
N MET A 406 7.97 -14.72 -23.28
CA MET A 406 7.46 -14.24 -24.57
C MET A 406 8.16 -12.99 -25.11
N GLN A 407 8.77 -12.20 -24.24
CA GLN A 407 9.53 -11.02 -24.67
C GLN A 407 10.78 -11.36 -25.45
N PHE A 408 11.22 -12.61 -25.37
CA PHE A 408 12.47 -13.08 -25.98
C PHE A 408 12.27 -14.09 -27.14
N SER A 409 11.06 -14.62 -27.33
CA SER A 409 10.77 -15.68 -28.33
C SER A 409 9.61 -15.29 -29.25
N SER A 410 9.85 -15.32 -30.56
CA SER A 410 8.85 -15.03 -31.60
C SER A 410 8.01 -16.24 -32.04
N GLU A 411 8.42 -17.46 -31.72
CA GLU A 411 7.72 -18.69 -32.09
C GLU A 411 7.25 -19.45 -30.85
N LEU A 412 5.95 -19.54 -30.69
CA LEU A 412 5.31 -20.29 -29.61
C LEU A 412 4.58 -21.48 -30.20
N ASP A 413 4.72 -22.64 -29.57
CA ASP A 413 3.87 -23.79 -29.84
C ASP A 413 2.41 -23.52 -29.43
N SER A 414 1.47 -24.26 -29.96
CA SER A 414 0.03 -24.07 -29.73
C SER A 414 -0.34 -24.27 -28.25
N SER A 415 0.34 -25.15 -27.53
CA SER A 415 0.11 -25.43 -26.12
C SER A 415 0.46 -24.20 -25.25
N THR A 416 1.65 -23.64 -25.44
CA THR A 416 2.13 -22.45 -24.72
C THR A 416 1.24 -21.23 -25.02
N ARG A 417 0.78 -21.09 -26.28
CA ARG A 417 -0.16 -20.02 -26.66
C ARG A 417 -1.50 -20.15 -25.91
N ASN A 418 -2.03 -21.38 -25.78
CA ASN A 418 -3.26 -21.62 -25.05
C ASN A 418 -3.12 -21.34 -23.56
N GLN A 419 -1.98 -21.68 -22.94
CA GLN A 419 -1.70 -21.36 -21.53
C GLN A 419 -1.63 -19.86 -21.32
N LEU A 420 -1.00 -19.11 -22.21
CA LEU A 420 -0.92 -17.65 -22.16
C LEU A 420 -2.30 -17.01 -22.28
N ASN A 421 -3.08 -17.45 -23.29
CA ASN A 421 -4.46 -16.98 -23.48
C ASN A 421 -5.31 -17.21 -22.23
N ARG A 422 -5.22 -18.38 -21.61
CA ARG A 422 -5.94 -18.72 -20.39
C ARG A 422 -5.48 -17.87 -19.22
N GLY A 423 -4.17 -17.72 -19.01
CA GLY A 423 -3.60 -16.90 -17.94
C GLY A 423 -4.01 -15.43 -18.01
N GLU A 424 -4.07 -14.86 -19.21
CA GLU A 424 -4.56 -13.51 -19.47
C GLU A 424 -6.03 -13.37 -19.06
N ARG A 425 -6.90 -14.32 -19.46
CA ARG A 425 -8.32 -14.30 -19.09
C ARG A 425 -8.51 -14.50 -17.58
N LEU A 426 -7.77 -15.42 -16.97
CA LEU A 426 -7.78 -15.60 -15.51
C LEU A 426 -7.36 -14.32 -14.78
N THR A 427 -6.34 -13.63 -15.27
CA THR A 427 -5.92 -12.35 -14.71
C THR A 427 -7.00 -11.28 -14.84
N GLU A 428 -7.69 -11.23 -15.98
CA GLU A 428 -8.77 -10.26 -16.22
C GLU A 428 -9.98 -10.51 -15.32
N ILE A 429 -10.44 -11.76 -15.19
CA ILE A 429 -11.58 -12.08 -14.32
C ILE A 429 -11.29 -11.88 -12.83
N LEU A 430 -10.01 -11.87 -12.40
CA LEU A 430 -9.63 -11.57 -11.03
C LEU A 430 -9.71 -10.08 -10.70
N LYS A 431 -9.74 -9.21 -11.71
CA LYS A 431 -9.99 -7.78 -11.49
C LYS A 431 -11.38 -7.57 -10.89
N GLN A 432 -11.45 -6.63 -9.95
CA GLN A 432 -12.70 -6.34 -9.22
C GLN A 432 -12.74 -4.86 -8.84
N PRO A 433 -13.86 -4.16 -9.07
CA PRO A 433 -14.03 -2.79 -8.62
C PRO A 433 -14.11 -2.72 -7.09
N GLN A 434 -13.73 -1.57 -6.54
CA GLN A 434 -13.85 -1.30 -5.10
C GLN A 434 -15.32 -1.26 -4.66
N TYR A 435 -15.57 -1.64 -3.41
CA TYR A 435 -16.89 -1.63 -2.78
C TYR A 435 -17.94 -2.51 -3.49
N ALA A 436 -17.47 -3.56 -4.16
CA ALA A 436 -18.31 -4.50 -4.86
C ALA A 436 -17.95 -5.96 -4.52
N PRO A 437 -18.07 -6.36 -3.25
CA PRO A 437 -17.76 -7.73 -2.84
C PRO A 437 -18.73 -8.73 -3.48
N ILE A 438 -18.19 -9.84 -3.99
CA ILE A 438 -18.93 -10.89 -4.68
C ILE A 438 -19.17 -12.07 -3.74
N GLU A 439 -20.36 -12.65 -3.80
CA GLU A 439 -20.70 -13.84 -3.04
C GLU A 439 -19.85 -15.04 -3.47
N VAL A 440 -19.37 -15.84 -2.49
CA VAL A 440 -18.39 -16.91 -2.73
C VAL A 440 -18.80 -17.92 -3.78
N TYR A 441 -20.08 -18.32 -3.86
CA TYR A 441 -20.52 -19.28 -4.85
C TYR A 441 -20.56 -18.70 -6.28
N LYS A 442 -20.82 -17.41 -6.43
CA LYS A 442 -20.66 -16.71 -7.71
C LYS A 442 -19.19 -16.59 -8.12
N GLN A 443 -18.29 -16.36 -7.13
CA GLN A 443 -16.85 -16.40 -7.38
C GLN A 443 -16.42 -17.79 -7.88
N VAL A 444 -16.89 -18.86 -7.25
CA VAL A 444 -16.60 -20.23 -7.64
C VAL A 444 -16.98 -20.49 -9.09
N LEU A 445 -18.17 -20.05 -9.53
CA LEU A 445 -18.66 -20.30 -10.89
C LEU A 445 -17.87 -19.57 -11.96
N ILE A 446 -17.56 -18.29 -11.76
CA ILE A 446 -16.75 -17.53 -12.74
C ILE A 446 -15.31 -18.05 -12.79
N LEU A 447 -14.71 -18.42 -11.67
CA LEU A 447 -13.39 -19.04 -11.64
C LEU A 447 -13.39 -20.41 -12.32
N LYS A 448 -14.44 -21.23 -12.11
CA LYS A 448 -14.59 -22.52 -12.81
C LYS A 448 -14.67 -22.31 -14.31
N ALA A 449 -15.46 -21.36 -14.79
CA ALA A 449 -15.53 -21.03 -16.22
C ALA A 449 -14.16 -20.62 -16.79
N GLY A 450 -13.36 -19.86 -16.04
CA GLY A 450 -12.00 -19.47 -16.43
C GLY A 450 -11.04 -20.66 -16.48
N ILE A 451 -10.98 -21.45 -15.42
CA ILE A 451 -10.05 -22.57 -15.27
C ILE A 451 -10.35 -23.69 -16.29
N THR A 452 -11.64 -23.95 -16.56
CA THR A 452 -12.04 -24.97 -17.58
C THR A 452 -11.87 -24.51 -19.02
N GLY A 453 -11.39 -23.27 -19.28
CA GLY A 453 -11.10 -22.76 -20.61
C GLY A 453 -12.31 -22.24 -21.38
N ARG A 454 -13.49 -22.14 -20.76
CA ARG A 454 -14.71 -21.63 -21.42
C ARG A 454 -14.55 -20.17 -21.85
N LEU A 455 -13.69 -19.39 -21.15
CA LEU A 455 -13.42 -18.00 -21.45
C LEU A 455 -12.39 -17.79 -22.55
N ASP A 456 -11.67 -18.84 -22.99
CA ASP A 456 -10.56 -18.74 -23.95
C ASP A 456 -11.01 -18.19 -25.32
N LYS A 457 -12.25 -18.41 -25.68
CA LYS A 457 -12.86 -17.95 -26.95
C LYS A 457 -13.30 -16.50 -26.96
N TYR A 458 -13.36 -15.84 -25.80
CA TYR A 458 -13.80 -14.45 -25.68
C TYR A 458 -12.62 -13.48 -25.57
N PRO A 459 -12.69 -12.28 -26.18
CA PRO A 459 -11.69 -11.23 -25.96
C PRO A 459 -11.76 -10.70 -24.52
N THR A 460 -10.62 -10.25 -24.01
CA THR A 460 -10.47 -9.80 -22.62
C THR A 460 -11.43 -8.66 -22.23
N GLU A 461 -11.72 -7.76 -23.18
CA GLU A 461 -12.63 -6.62 -22.99
C GLU A 461 -14.08 -7.04 -22.70
N LYS A 462 -14.47 -8.23 -23.18
CA LYS A 462 -15.83 -8.77 -23.02
C LYS A 462 -16.01 -9.61 -21.74
N LEU A 463 -14.94 -9.96 -21.04
CA LEU A 463 -15.01 -10.84 -19.86
C LEU A 463 -15.75 -10.20 -18.68
N ARG A 464 -15.68 -8.88 -18.55
CA ARG A 464 -16.46 -8.16 -17.52
C ARG A 464 -17.96 -8.23 -17.79
N ALA A 465 -18.37 -8.11 -19.05
CA ALA A 465 -19.75 -8.27 -19.47
C ALA A 465 -20.23 -9.71 -19.24
N TYR A 466 -19.40 -10.69 -19.64
CA TYR A 466 -19.67 -12.11 -19.39
C TYR A 466 -19.91 -12.38 -17.89
N GLN A 467 -19.04 -11.88 -17.02
CA GLN A 467 -19.19 -12.05 -15.58
C GLN A 467 -20.51 -11.44 -15.06
N ASN A 468 -20.84 -10.21 -15.46
CA ASN A 468 -22.03 -9.52 -14.98
C ASN A 468 -23.31 -10.23 -15.45
N GLU A 469 -23.36 -10.64 -16.71
CA GLU A 469 -24.51 -11.35 -17.27
C GLU A 469 -24.63 -12.76 -16.69
N LEU A 470 -23.50 -13.47 -16.48
CA LEU A 470 -23.51 -14.76 -15.77
C LEU A 470 -24.12 -14.61 -14.37
N PHE A 471 -23.74 -13.56 -13.63
CA PHE A 471 -24.26 -13.34 -12.28
C PHE A 471 -25.76 -12.99 -12.30
N ALA A 472 -26.22 -12.20 -13.27
CA ALA A 472 -27.62 -11.92 -13.48
C ALA A 472 -28.42 -13.18 -13.83
N TYR A 473 -27.89 -14.01 -14.75
CA TYR A 473 -28.47 -15.30 -15.13
C TYR A 473 -28.58 -16.25 -13.92
N MET A 474 -27.56 -16.28 -13.06
CA MET A 474 -27.58 -17.09 -11.83
C MET A 474 -28.67 -16.63 -10.84
N ASP A 475 -28.90 -15.31 -10.76
CA ASP A 475 -29.92 -14.76 -9.87
C ASP A 475 -31.35 -14.98 -10.38
N SER A 476 -31.57 -15.04 -11.71
CA SER A 476 -32.88 -15.22 -12.34
C SER A 476 -33.20 -16.67 -12.65
N GLU A 477 -32.37 -17.35 -13.46
CA GLU A 477 -32.69 -18.66 -14.05
C GLU A 477 -32.10 -19.85 -13.27
N ALA A 478 -31.02 -19.63 -12.49
CA ALA A 478 -30.32 -20.72 -11.80
C ALA A 478 -30.25 -20.54 -10.27
N LYS A 479 -31.22 -19.82 -9.70
CA LYS A 479 -31.27 -19.56 -8.26
C LYS A 479 -31.37 -20.85 -7.43
N ASP A 480 -32.19 -21.80 -7.86
CA ASP A 480 -32.35 -23.08 -7.16
C ASP A 480 -31.06 -23.87 -7.12
N PHE A 481 -30.27 -23.83 -8.19
CA PHE A 481 -28.94 -24.43 -8.23
C PHE A 481 -27.97 -23.75 -7.24
N LEU A 482 -27.96 -22.41 -7.20
CA LEU A 482 -27.14 -21.68 -6.22
C LEU A 482 -27.49 -22.07 -4.79
N ASP A 483 -28.78 -22.22 -4.47
CA ASP A 483 -29.23 -22.60 -3.13
C ASP A 483 -28.87 -24.06 -2.82
N LYS A 484 -28.94 -24.97 -3.78
CA LYS A 484 -28.43 -26.35 -3.65
C LYS A 484 -26.93 -26.36 -3.38
N LEU A 485 -26.14 -25.60 -4.15
CA LEU A 485 -24.69 -25.50 -3.98
C LEU A 485 -24.31 -24.90 -2.62
N LYS A 486 -25.04 -23.87 -2.15
CA LYS A 486 -24.88 -23.28 -0.82
C LYS A 486 -25.15 -24.31 0.28
N LYS A 487 -26.20 -25.08 0.16
CA LYS A 487 -26.60 -26.10 1.15
C LYS A 487 -25.58 -27.24 1.21
N ASN A 488 -25.06 -27.67 0.06
CA ASN A 488 -24.09 -28.75 -0.02
C ASN A 488 -22.66 -28.30 0.33
N GLY A 489 -22.30 -27.08 0.00
CA GLY A 489 -21.00 -26.47 0.27
C GLY A 489 -19.83 -27.04 -0.56
N ALA A 490 -20.06 -28.07 -1.40
CA ALA A 490 -19.07 -28.75 -2.21
C ALA A 490 -19.68 -29.22 -3.52
N PHE A 491 -18.85 -29.44 -4.53
CA PHE A 491 -19.27 -30.14 -5.74
C PHE A 491 -19.29 -31.65 -5.51
N ASN A 492 -20.38 -32.26 -5.91
CA ASN A 492 -20.52 -33.69 -6.20
C ASN A 492 -20.71 -33.86 -7.70
N GLU A 493 -20.72 -35.08 -8.21
CA GLU A 493 -20.86 -35.39 -9.64
C GLU A 493 -22.13 -34.80 -10.27
N GLU A 494 -23.24 -34.83 -9.53
CA GLU A 494 -24.52 -34.24 -9.95
C GLU A 494 -24.43 -32.72 -10.12
N LEU A 495 -23.93 -32.00 -9.07
CA LEU A 495 -23.78 -30.55 -9.10
C LEU A 495 -22.72 -30.10 -10.12
N GLU A 496 -21.71 -30.93 -10.39
CA GLU A 496 -20.71 -30.65 -11.39
C GLU A 496 -21.31 -30.73 -12.81
N ASN A 497 -22.11 -31.76 -13.10
CA ASN A 497 -22.85 -31.89 -14.34
C ASN A 497 -23.90 -30.79 -14.52
N GLU A 498 -24.64 -30.44 -13.44
CA GLU A 498 -25.61 -29.35 -13.45
C GLU A 498 -24.91 -28.01 -13.71
N THR A 499 -23.71 -27.76 -13.11
CA THR A 499 -22.91 -26.58 -13.38
C THR A 499 -22.51 -26.46 -14.84
N ASN A 500 -22.01 -27.54 -15.42
CA ASN A 500 -21.63 -27.55 -16.84
C ASN A 500 -22.81 -27.25 -17.74
N LYS A 501 -23.98 -27.85 -17.49
CA LYS A 501 -25.20 -27.59 -18.23
C LYS A 501 -25.63 -26.13 -18.14
N ILE A 502 -25.62 -25.55 -16.94
CA ILE A 502 -25.97 -24.12 -16.68
C ILE A 502 -25.03 -23.20 -17.46
N LEU A 503 -23.72 -23.47 -17.40
CA LEU A 503 -22.74 -22.67 -18.15
C LEU A 503 -22.94 -22.82 -19.68
N ASP A 504 -23.26 -24.03 -20.18
CA ASP A 504 -23.56 -24.26 -21.59
C ASP A 504 -24.83 -23.54 -22.03
N ASP A 505 -25.89 -23.54 -21.20
CA ASP A 505 -27.15 -22.86 -21.49
C ASP A 505 -26.98 -21.34 -21.45
N PHE A 506 -26.24 -20.81 -20.46
CA PHE A 506 -25.87 -19.39 -20.41
C PHE A 506 -25.07 -18.97 -21.65
N GLU A 507 -24.07 -19.75 -22.09
CA GLU A 507 -23.24 -19.41 -23.24
C GLU A 507 -24.02 -19.41 -24.57
N LYS A 508 -25.13 -20.14 -24.67
CA LYS A 508 -26.05 -20.08 -25.84
C LYS A 508 -26.80 -18.73 -25.88
N THR A 509 -27.06 -18.13 -24.74
CA THR A 509 -27.78 -16.85 -24.62
C THR A 509 -26.86 -15.63 -24.66
N PHE A 510 -25.61 -15.80 -24.23
CA PHE A 510 -24.62 -14.72 -24.18
C PHE A 510 -24.22 -14.25 -25.58
N ARG A 511 -24.45 -12.97 -25.88
CA ARG A 511 -24.11 -12.35 -27.19
C ARG A 511 -23.06 -11.27 -26.96
N PRO A 512 -21.77 -11.52 -27.23
CA PRO A 512 -20.69 -10.53 -26.98
C PRO A 512 -20.88 -9.23 -27.76
N ASP A 513 -21.59 -9.24 -28.89
CA ASP A 513 -21.78 -8.06 -29.76
C ASP A 513 -23.04 -7.23 -29.41
N SER A 514 -23.97 -7.77 -28.64
CA SER A 514 -25.20 -7.08 -28.23
C SER A 514 -25.00 -6.20 -26.98
N VAL A 515 -23.87 -6.33 -26.32
CA VAL A 515 -23.50 -5.48 -25.18
C VAL A 515 -22.95 -4.17 -25.75
N GLU A 516 -23.83 -3.18 -25.99
CA GLU A 516 -23.41 -1.79 -25.91
C GLU A 516 -22.59 -1.67 -24.64
N THR A 517 -21.36 -1.20 -24.77
CA THR A 517 -20.55 -0.84 -23.62
C THR A 517 -21.37 0.17 -22.81
N GLY A 518 -22.20 -0.32 -21.90
CA GLY A 518 -22.83 0.45 -20.85
C GLY A 518 -21.72 1.04 -20.02
N ILE A 519 -21.13 2.07 -20.56
CA ILE A 519 -20.29 3.01 -19.85
C ILE A 519 -21.25 3.59 -18.83
N ASP A 520 -21.08 3.17 -17.60
CA ASP A 520 -21.66 3.84 -16.45
C ASP A 520 -21.19 5.29 -16.52
N SER A 521 -21.98 6.12 -17.20
CA SER A 521 -21.67 7.50 -17.61
C SER A 521 -21.50 8.46 -16.44
N GLY A 522 -21.66 7.96 -15.21
CA GLY A 522 -21.45 8.74 -13.98
C GLY A 522 -20.03 8.73 -13.43
N TYR A 523 -19.21 7.70 -13.74
CA TYR A 523 -17.87 7.57 -13.16
C TYR A 523 -16.74 7.98 -14.09
N THR A 524 -16.93 7.85 -15.41
CA THR A 524 -15.92 8.22 -16.41
C THR A 524 -15.81 9.72 -16.63
N VAL A 525 -16.89 10.47 -16.46
CA VAL A 525 -16.88 11.95 -16.65
C VAL A 525 -16.12 12.64 -15.51
N ASN A 526 -16.24 12.15 -14.28
CA ASN A 526 -15.51 12.73 -13.13
C ASN A 526 -14.03 12.35 -13.09
N LEU A 527 -13.66 11.16 -13.55
CA LEU A 527 -12.27 10.73 -13.60
C LEU A 527 -11.53 11.38 -14.79
N ALA A 528 -12.21 11.47 -15.95
CA ALA A 528 -11.67 12.16 -17.12
C ALA A 528 -11.54 13.67 -16.88
N MET A 529 -12.49 14.32 -16.19
CA MET A 529 -12.37 15.73 -15.81
C MET A 529 -11.33 15.98 -14.71
N ALA A 530 -11.18 15.08 -13.75
CA ALA A 530 -10.15 15.21 -12.70
C ALA A 530 -8.73 14.92 -13.22
N LEU A 531 -8.59 14.08 -14.26
CA LEU A 531 -7.30 13.79 -14.91
C LEU A 531 -6.97 14.80 -16.02
N SER A 532 -7.97 15.43 -16.64
CA SER A 532 -7.74 16.44 -17.68
C SER A 532 -7.34 17.82 -17.16
N GLN A 533 -7.64 18.13 -15.90
CA GLN A 533 -7.32 19.45 -15.31
C GLN A 533 -5.96 19.53 -14.61
N ARG A 534 -5.16 18.46 -14.49
CA ARG A 534 -3.86 18.54 -13.78
C ARG A 534 -2.68 17.76 -14.34
N ARG A 535 -2.66 17.36 -15.61
CA ARG A 535 -1.40 16.99 -16.30
C ARG A 535 -1.53 17.27 -17.78
N SER A 536 -0.90 18.35 -18.19
CA SER A 536 -0.78 18.85 -19.57
C SER A 536 -0.49 17.74 -20.59
N GLY A 537 -0.99 17.91 -21.84
CA GLY A 537 -0.75 17.03 -23.00
C GLY A 537 0.71 16.68 -23.29
N MET A 538 1.65 17.34 -22.65
CA MET A 538 3.11 17.16 -22.78
C MET A 538 3.60 15.76 -22.37
N ASN A 539 3.01 15.12 -21.32
CA ASN A 539 3.44 13.78 -20.91
C ASN A 539 2.96 12.66 -21.85
N ARG A 540 1.81 12.83 -22.51
CA ARG A 540 1.26 11.82 -23.43
C ARG A 540 2.02 11.77 -24.76
N ASP A 541 2.43 12.93 -25.26
CA ASP A 541 3.21 13.03 -26.52
C ASP A 541 4.65 12.59 -26.31
N MET A 542 5.21 12.82 -25.12
CA MET A 542 6.53 12.34 -24.73
C MET A 542 6.58 10.83 -24.57
N LEU A 543 5.57 10.23 -23.95
CA LEU A 543 5.45 8.79 -23.84
C LEU A 543 5.38 8.12 -25.22
N LYS A 544 4.55 8.64 -26.14
CA LYS A 544 4.46 8.19 -27.53
C LYS A 544 5.78 8.37 -28.29
N LEU A 545 6.53 9.42 -27.99
CA LEU A 545 7.81 9.70 -28.62
C LEU A 545 8.85 8.67 -28.17
N VAL A 546 8.94 8.39 -26.88
CA VAL A 546 9.89 7.41 -26.33
C VAL A 546 9.48 5.99 -26.72
N GLU A 547 8.20 5.66 -26.73
CA GLU A 547 7.67 4.39 -27.26
C GLU A 547 8.04 4.16 -28.73
N ARG A 548 8.00 5.20 -29.56
CA ARG A 548 8.44 5.14 -30.97
C ARG A 548 9.95 4.92 -31.10
N ILE A 549 10.75 5.49 -30.23
CA ILE A 549 12.21 5.35 -30.23
C ILE A 549 12.62 3.93 -29.81
N THR A 550 11.91 3.34 -28.83
CA THR A 550 12.31 2.09 -28.19
C THR A 550 11.69 0.84 -28.82
N ALA A 551 10.83 1.00 -29.81
CA ALA A 551 9.85 0.03 -30.29
C ALA A 551 10.37 -1.33 -30.82
N ARG A 552 11.63 -1.69 -30.73
CA ARG A 552 12.11 -3.07 -31.05
C ARG A 552 13.37 -3.54 -30.32
N GLU A 553 14.23 -2.66 -29.86
CA GLU A 553 15.54 -3.06 -29.32
C GLU A 553 15.60 -3.03 -27.78
N LEU A 554 14.72 -2.27 -27.13
CA LEU A 554 14.69 -2.08 -25.68
C LEU A 554 13.33 -2.42 -25.05
N SER A 555 12.40 -3.02 -25.81
CA SER A 555 11.04 -3.30 -25.34
C SER A 555 10.99 -4.32 -24.20
N SER A 556 10.33 -3.95 -23.11
CA SER A 556 9.90 -4.85 -22.03
C SER A 556 8.50 -4.44 -21.57
N PRO A 557 7.71 -5.33 -20.95
CA PRO A 557 6.38 -4.98 -20.40
C PRO A 557 6.43 -3.87 -19.35
N SER A 558 7.58 -3.67 -18.70
CA SER A 558 7.82 -2.59 -17.73
C SER A 558 8.28 -1.28 -18.37
N LEU A 559 8.52 -1.25 -19.69
CA LEU A 559 9.08 -0.09 -20.39
C LEU A 559 8.31 1.21 -20.12
N LYS A 560 6.98 1.15 -20.16
CA LYS A 560 6.13 2.32 -19.94
C LYS A 560 6.23 2.83 -18.50
N THR A 561 6.25 1.93 -17.54
CA THR A 561 6.38 2.25 -16.11
C THR A 561 7.77 2.80 -15.82
N GLU A 562 8.80 2.17 -16.37
CA GLU A 562 10.20 2.59 -16.25
C GLU A 562 10.41 4.00 -16.84
N ILE A 563 9.80 4.29 -17.99
CA ILE A 563 9.83 5.62 -18.62
C ILE A 563 9.04 6.64 -17.77
N GLU A 564 7.89 6.29 -17.21
CA GLU A 564 7.10 7.15 -16.33
C GLU A 564 7.85 7.47 -15.02
N GLU A 565 8.58 6.52 -14.46
CA GLU A 565 9.43 6.72 -13.28
C GLU A 565 10.61 7.65 -13.57
N ILE A 566 11.29 7.44 -14.70
CA ILE A 566 12.37 8.32 -15.18
C ILE A 566 11.87 9.74 -15.41
N ILE A 567 10.71 9.89 -16.06
CA ILE A 567 10.10 11.20 -16.32
C ILE A 567 9.64 11.89 -15.02
N SER A 568 9.22 11.12 -14.01
CA SER A 568 8.80 11.67 -12.72
C SER A 568 9.95 12.12 -11.82
N GLY A 569 11.19 11.85 -12.22
CA GLY A 569 12.37 12.40 -11.56
C GLY A 569 12.82 11.66 -10.30
N LYS A 570 12.49 10.38 -10.13
CA LYS A 570 12.81 9.60 -8.93
C LYS A 570 14.27 9.13 -8.82
N ASP A 571 15.04 9.11 -9.92
CA ASP A 571 16.41 8.59 -9.96
C ASP A 571 17.46 9.70 -9.89
N VAL A 572 17.85 10.10 -8.69
CA VAL A 572 18.86 11.17 -8.45
C VAL A 572 20.26 10.71 -8.89
N VAL A 573 20.63 9.47 -8.63
CA VAL A 573 21.98 8.93 -8.97
C VAL A 573 22.20 8.84 -10.48
N GLU A 574 21.19 8.42 -11.25
CA GLU A 574 21.27 8.35 -12.71
C GLU A 574 21.21 9.74 -13.36
N LYS A 575 20.65 10.74 -12.67
CA LYS A 575 20.67 12.14 -13.12
C LYS A 575 22.07 12.72 -13.14
N ASP A 576 22.85 12.49 -12.10
CA ASP A 576 24.24 12.96 -12.02
C ASP A 576 25.09 12.29 -13.10
N ARG A 577 24.85 11.00 -13.37
CA ARG A 577 25.51 10.25 -14.43
C ARG A 577 25.20 10.80 -15.83
N PHE A 578 23.95 11.24 -16.08
CA PHE A 578 23.60 11.89 -17.34
C PHE A 578 24.29 13.26 -17.51
N GLU A 579 24.39 14.07 -16.46
CA GLU A 579 25.10 15.36 -16.53
C GLU A 579 26.58 15.13 -16.84
N HIS A 580 27.20 14.19 -16.17
CA HIS A 580 28.57 13.79 -16.45
C HIS A 580 28.77 13.27 -17.89
N LEU A 581 27.78 12.54 -18.44
CA LEU A 581 27.80 12.07 -19.82
C LEU A 581 27.78 13.26 -20.81
N ILE A 582 26.95 14.28 -20.56
CA ILE A 582 26.91 15.51 -21.38
C ILE A 582 28.21 16.29 -21.26
N GLU A 583 28.81 16.38 -20.08
CA GLU A 583 30.07 17.08 -19.83
C GLU A 583 31.25 16.45 -20.57
N THR A 584 31.25 15.11 -20.68
CA THR A 584 32.37 14.35 -21.24
C THR A 584 32.20 13.94 -22.71
N CYS A 585 30.97 13.95 -23.24
CA CYS A 585 30.73 13.47 -24.61
C CYS A 585 31.36 14.39 -25.68
N THR A 586 31.73 13.76 -26.78
CA THR A 586 32.23 14.50 -27.98
C THR A 586 31.10 15.24 -28.67
N ILE A 587 31.31 16.54 -28.92
CA ILE A 587 30.39 17.39 -29.67
C ILE A 587 31.03 17.85 -30.98
N ILE A 588 30.37 17.62 -32.12
CA ILE A 588 30.82 18.01 -33.44
C ILE A 588 29.92 19.11 -33.98
N ASP A 589 30.49 20.25 -34.33
CA ASP A 589 29.81 21.34 -35.03
C ASP A 589 30.14 21.27 -36.52
N TYR A 590 29.17 20.94 -37.36
CA TYR A 590 29.39 20.61 -38.76
C TYR A 590 28.76 21.63 -39.68
N ASP A 591 29.60 22.35 -40.44
CA ASP A 591 29.15 23.44 -41.32
C ASP A 591 28.92 23.06 -42.80
N LYS A 592 29.35 21.84 -43.20
CA LYS A 592 29.25 21.37 -44.59
C LYS A 592 27.97 20.53 -44.79
N SER A 593 27.39 20.64 -46.00
CA SER A 593 26.30 19.71 -46.36
C SER A 593 26.85 18.27 -46.45
N SER A 594 26.18 17.34 -45.83
CA SER A 594 26.58 15.91 -45.77
C SER A 594 25.35 15.03 -45.90
N SER A 595 25.50 13.90 -46.59
CA SER A 595 24.44 12.84 -46.53
C SER A 595 24.49 12.12 -45.23
N MET A 596 23.34 11.61 -44.76
CA MET A 596 23.20 10.78 -43.56
C MET A 596 24.23 9.65 -43.53
N LYS A 597 24.40 8.89 -44.64
CA LYS A 597 25.36 7.80 -44.73
C LYS A 597 26.81 8.25 -44.48
N SER A 598 27.21 9.39 -45.02
CA SER A 598 28.54 9.98 -44.82
C SER A 598 28.75 10.40 -43.36
N LEU A 599 27.72 10.98 -42.76
CA LEU A 599 27.73 11.36 -41.33
C LEU A 599 27.80 10.17 -40.41
N PHE A 600 26.99 9.12 -40.65
CA PHE A 600 27.04 7.87 -39.88
C PHE A 600 28.41 7.22 -39.96
N LYS A 601 29.03 7.18 -41.11
CA LYS A 601 30.40 6.64 -41.25
C LYS A 601 31.43 7.45 -40.46
N LYS A 602 31.31 8.75 -40.41
CA LYS A 602 32.22 9.62 -39.62
C LYS A 602 31.97 9.45 -38.12
N ALA A 603 30.70 9.44 -37.72
CA ALA A 603 30.30 9.19 -36.34
C ALA A 603 30.80 7.83 -35.82
N SER A 604 30.64 6.79 -36.64
CA SER A 604 31.09 5.43 -36.28
C SER A 604 32.59 5.33 -36.09
N LYS A 605 33.40 6.08 -36.87
CA LYS A 605 34.85 6.11 -36.68
C LYS A 605 35.26 6.69 -35.35
N ILE A 606 34.67 7.87 -35.00
CA ILE A 606 34.97 8.57 -33.76
C ILE A 606 34.51 7.72 -32.54
N MET A 607 33.30 7.17 -32.60
CA MET A 607 32.78 6.32 -31.54
C MET A 607 33.61 5.03 -31.36
N SER A 608 34.18 4.48 -32.47
CA SER A 608 35.09 3.32 -32.42
C SER A 608 36.41 3.67 -31.77
N GLU A 609 36.98 4.84 -32.06
CA GLU A 609 38.24 5.32 -31.46
C GLU A 609 38.07 5.54 -29.93
N GLU A 610 36.95 6.06 -29.50
CA GLU A 610 36.63 6.26 -28.08
C GLU A 610 36.28 4.95 -27.35
N ALA A 611 35.61 4.01 -28.02
CA ALA A 611 35.19 2.73 -27.45
C ALA A 611 36.38 1.73 -27.34
N GLY A 612 37.40 1.88 -28.17
CA GLY A 612 38.65 1.14 -28.15
C GLY A 612 38.59 -0.32 -28.62
N ASP A 613 37.49 -1.02 -28.42
CA ASP A 613 37.33 -2.47 -28.67
C ASP A 613 36.23 -2.82 -29.70
N LEU A 614 35.53 -1.80 -30.25
CA LEU A 614 34.46 -1.99 -31.23
C LEU A 614 34.87 -1.50 -32.62
N PRO A 615 34.91 -2.38 -33.65
CA PRO A 615 35.24 -1.97 -35.01
C PRO A 615 34.24 -0.96 -35.55
N TYR A 616 34.71 0.09 -36.23
CA TYR A 616 33.82 1.13 -36.79
C TYR A 616 32.83 0.57 -37.83
N GLN A 617 33.22 -0.52 -38.53
CA GLN A 617 32.36 -1.18 -39.51
C GLN A 617 31.08 -1.76 -38.84
N LEU A 618 31.26 -2.36 -37.66
CA LEU A 618 30.16 -2.91 -36.86
C LEU A 618 29.21 -1.80 -36.39
N ILE A 619 29.76 -0.72 -35.84
CA ILE A 619 28.95 0.46 -35.38
C ILE A 619 28.20 1.06 -36.59
N HIS A 620 28.89 1.22 -37.71
CA HIS A 620 28.29 1.79 -38.93
C HIS A 620 27.18 0.93 -39.51
N SER A 621 27.38 -0.39 -39.63
CA SER A 621 26.35 -1.31 -40.12
C SER A 621 25.12 -1.30 -39.21
N LYS A 622 25.31 -1.40 -37.89
CA LYS A 622 24.20 -1.35 -36.91
C LYS A 622 23.41 -0.02 -36.97
N LEU A 623 24.07 1.13 -37.08
CA LEU A 623 23.39 2.42 -37.25
C LEU A 623 22.56 2.48 -38.53
N LEU A 624 23.10 1.98 -39.67
CA LEU A 624 22.37 1.93 -40.93
C LEU A 624 21.18 0.97 -40.88
N ASP A 625 21.35 -0.20 -40.29
CA ASP A 625 20.28 -1.18 -40.17
C ASP A 625 19.19 -0.70 -39.22
N ARG A 626 19.58 -0.01 -38.15
CA ARG A 626 18.63 0.64 -37.21
C ARG A 626 17.80 1.71 -37.92
N GLU A 627 18.42 2.56 -38.72
CA GLU A 627 17.70 3.60 -39.51
C GLU A 627 16.80 3.01 -40.59
N LYS A 628 17.19 1.91 -41.26
CA LYS A 628 16.37 1.21 -42.23
C LYS A 628 15.12 0.56 -41.60
N SER A 629 15.25 0.04 -40.38
CA SER A 629 14.14 -0.62 -39.68
C SER A 629 13.09 0.38 -39.23
N SER A 630 13.47 1.58 -38.84
CA SER A 630 12.58 2.68 -38.45
C SER A 630 13.43 3.95 -38.35
N SER A 631 12.95 5.07 -38.92
CA SER A 631 13.71 6.32 -38.85
C SER A 631 13.96 6.78 -37.43
N THR A 632 15.21 7.12 -37.15
CA THR A 632 15.62 7.70 -35.85
C THR A 632 15.44 9.21 -35.77
N ALA A 633 14.99 9.86 -36.87
CA ALA A 633 14.54 11.23 -36.84
C ALA A 633 13.17 11.36 -36.19
N LEU A 634 13.12 12.11 -35.10
CA LEU A 634 11.93 12.26 -34.26
C LEU A 634 11.12 13.50 -34.60
N SER A 635 11.79 14.48 -35.22
CA SER A 635 11.18 15.66 -35.80
C SER A 635 11.98 16.09 -37.02
N PRO A 636 11.47 17.02 -37.83
CA PRO A 636 12.25 17.60 -38.92
C PRO A 636 13.57 18.25 -38.49
N PHE A 637 13.70 18.57 -37.19
CA PHE A 637 14.84 19.29 -36.63
C PHE A 637 15.86 18.40 -35.91
N PHE A 638 15.45 17.26 -35.29
CA PHE A 638 16.37 16.42 -34.50
C PHE A 638 16.19 14.91 -34.71
N ALA A 639 17.30 14.17 -34.52
CA ALA A 639 17.34 12.71 -34.58
C ALA A 639 18.14 12.13 -33.40
N ILE A 640 17.81 10.92 -33.00
CA ILE A 640 18.57 10.16 -32.00
C ILE A 640 18.95 8.78 -32.56
N PRO A 641 19.98 8.69 -33.42
CA PRO A 641 20.51 7.41 -33.87
C PRO A 641 21.12 6.63 -32.68
N HIS A 642 20.58 5.44 -32.38
CA HIS A 642 21.00 4.64 -31.24
C HIS A 642 21.12 3.16 -31.61
N ILE A 643 22.08 2.48 -30.99
CA ILE A 643 22.34 1.07 -31.19
C ILE A 643 22.69 0.34 -29.89
N VAL A 644 22.38 -0.96 -29.88
CA VAL A 644 22.80 -1.84 -28.80
C VAL A 644 23.95 -2.73 -29.30
N VAL A 645 24.99 -2.82 -28.48
CA VAL A 645 26.20 -3.62 -28.79
C VAL A 645 26.42 -4.72 -27.74
N GLU A 646 27.16 -5.75 -28.13
CA GLU A 646 27.56 -6.81 -27.23
C GLU A 646 28.65 -6.32 -26.27
N GLY A 647 28.65 -6.89 -25.05
CA GLY A 647 29.61 -6.55 -23.99
C GLY A 647 28.91 -6.12 -22.70
N LYS A 648 29.71 -5.68 -21.73
CA LYS A 648 29.21 -5.19 -20.42
C LYS A 648 29.72 -3.79 -20.12
N LYS A 649 28.89 -3.00 -19.44
CA LYS A 649 29.21 -1.63 -18.96
C LYS A 649 29.63 -0.65 -20.06
N LYS A 650 29.18 -0.87 -21.30
CA LYS A 650 29.46 0.05 -22.42
C LYS A 650 28.31 1.04 -22.53
N PHE A 651 28.63 2.33 -22.45
CA PHE A 651 27.70 3.40 -22.75
C PHE A 651 28.46 4.62 -23.27
N GLN A 652 28.05 5.14 -24.42
CA GLN A 652 28.71 6.26 -25.07
C GLN A 652 27.70 7.12 -25.79
N MET A 653 27.92 8.44 -25.77
CA MET A 653 27.13 9.42 -26.49
C MET A 653 28.01 10.36 -27.28
N MET A 654 27.56 10.74 -28.47
CA MET A 654 28.17 11.79 -29.27
C MET A 654 27.07 12.73 -29.81
N ILE A 655 27.34 14.00 -29.77
CA ILE A 655 26.41 15.06 -30.23
C ILE A 655 26.92 15.66 -31.52
N VAL A 656 26.03 15.81 -32.51
CA VAL A 656 26.37 16.43 -33.78
C VAL A 656 25.38 17.54 -34.08
N ARG A 657 25.88 18.76 -34.29
CA ARG A 657 25.11 19.83 -34.89
C ARG A 657 25.43 19.96 -36.38
N SER A 658 24.43 20.03 -37.23
CA SER A 658 24.57 20.43 -38.65
C SER A 658 23.87 21.75 -38.90
N ARG A 659 24.63 22.77 -39.23
CA ARG A 659 24.05 24.11 -39.49
C ARG A 659 23.21 24.15 -40.77
N LYS A 660 23.53 23.33 -41.77
CA LYS A 660 22.80 23.21 -43.04
C LYS A 660 21.67 22.18 -43.03
N GLY A 661 21.59 21.38 -41.97
CA GLY A 661 20.71 20.23 -41.87
C GLY A 661 21.21 19.00 -42.64
N VAL A 662 20.72 17.83 -42.27
CA VAL A 662 20.98 16.52 -42.88
C VAL A 662 19.67 15.87 -43.20
N GLU A 663 19.52 15.32 -44.40
CA GLU A 663 18.31 14.61 -44.82
C GLU A 663 18.35 13.17 -44.29
N PHE A 664 17.34 12.79 -43.51
CA PHE A 664 17.12 11.43 -42.99
C PHE A 664 16.01 10.73 -43.78
N SER A 665 14.92 11.42 -44.09
CA SER A 665 13.78 10.92 -44.84
C SER A 665 13.04 12.08 -45.53
N SER A 666 12.07 11.74 -46.38
CA SER A 666 11.21 12.76 -47.02
C SER A 666 10.41 13.63 -46.04
N THR A 667 10.22 13.15 -44.79
CA THR A 667 9.54 13.89 -43.70
C THR A 667 10.50 14.54 -42.71
N ALA A 668 11.82 14.29 -42.84
CA ALA A 668 12.89 14.83 -42.02
C ALA A 668 14.07 15.23 -42.92
N ASP A 669 13.85 16.28 -43.70
CA ASP A 669 14.76 16.74 -44.75
C ASP A 669 15.89 17.67 -44.23
N ARG A 670 15.76 18.21 -43.03
CA ARG A 670 16.71 19.16 -42.42
C ARG A 670 16.96 18.93 -40.94
N VAL A 671 17.49 17.77 -40.57
CA VAL A 671 17.86 17.47 -39.16
C VAL A 671 19.10 18.26 -38.79
N HIS A 672 19.00 19.14 -37.80
CA HIS A 672 20.07 20.01 -37.30
C HIS A 672 20.75 19.52 -36.04
N ALA A 673 20.03 18.76 -35.17
CA ALA A 673 20.52 18.21 -33.93
C ALA A 673 20.48 16.67 -33.95
N MET A 674 21.63 16.04 -33.76
CA MET A 674 21.73 14.57 -33.76
C MET A 674 22.47 14.09 -32.52
N PHE A 675 21.87 13.09 -31.80
CA PHE A 675 22.41 12.49 -30.61
C PHE A 675 22.66 11.01 -30.87
N PHE A 676 23.90 10.65 -31.11
CA PHE A 676 24.30 9.25 -31.33
C PHE A 676 24.49 8.56 -30.00
N LEU A 677 23.85 7.41 -29.77
CA LEU A 677 23.97 6.61 -28.57
C LEU A 677 24.41 5.18 -28.89
N LEU A 678 25.33 4.67 -28.10
CA LEU A 678 25.78 3.30 -28.12
C LEU A 678 25.74 2.75 -26.69
N GLY A 679 25.05 1.64 -26.46
CA GLY A 679 24.95 1.04 -25.15
C GLY A 679 24.96 -0.49 -25.20
N SER A 680 25.45 -1.17 -24.14
CA SER A 680 25.31 -2.61 -23.97
C SER A 680 24.00 -2.94 -23.23
N MET A 681 23.50 -4.18 -23.35
CA MET A 681 22.21 -4.60 -22.77
C MET A 681 22.12 -4.43 -21.25
N ASP A 682 23.21 -4.57 -20.52
CA ASP A 682 23.28 -4.34 -19.08
C ASP A 682 23.20 -2.85 -18.68
N GLN A 683 23.31 -1.92 -19.64
CA GLN A 683 23.14 -0.49 -19.46
C GLN A 683 21.77 0.01 -19.96
N ARG A 684 20.83 -0.90 -20.15
CA ARG A 684 19.51 -0.60 -20.74
C ARG A 684 18.75 0.47 -19.95
N HIS A 685 18.71 0.37 -18.63
CA HIS A 685 18.03 1.38 -17.79
C HIS A 685 18.63 2.78 -18.02
N PHE A 686 19.94 2.91 -17.95
CA PHE A 686 20.61 4.19 -18.22
C PHE A 686 20.38 4.69 -19.66
N HIS A 687 20.29 3.77 -20.64
CA HIS A 687 19.97 4.13 -22.03
C HIS A 687 18.58 4.78 -22.11
N LEU A 688 17.59 4.25 -21.41
CA LEU A 688 16.23 4.83 -21.33
C LEU A 688 16.23 6.18 -20.61
N VAL A 689 17.00 6.35 -19.54
CA VAL A 689 17.19 7.63 -18.83
C VAL A 689 17.72 8.70 -19.78
N VAL A 690 18.75 8.36 -20.57
CA VAL A 690 19.36 9.29 -21.55
C VAL A 690 18.36 9.66 -22.66
N LEU A 691 17.68 8.67 -23.25
CA LEU A 691 16.66 8.90 -24.30
C LEU A 691 15.54 9.82 -23.80
N SER A 692 15.03 9.55 -22.59
CA SER A 692 13.96 10.34 -21.99
C SER A 692 14.42 11.78 -21.67
N SER A 693 15.62 11.94 -21.13
CA SER A 693 16.21 13.26 -20.83
C SER A 693 16.42 14.08 -22.10
N LEU A 694 16.97 13.47 -23.17
CA LEU A 694 17.14 14.15 -24.46
C LEU A 694 15.80 14.54 -25.08
N ALA A 695 14.80 13.66 -25.05
CA ALA A 695 13.46 13.96 -25.55
C ALA A 695 12.83 15.17 -24.81
N GLN A 696 13.07 15.29 -23.51
CA GLN A 696 12.60 16.45 -22.72
C GLN A 696 13.31 17.75 -23.09
N ILE A 697 14.62 17.69 -23.31
CA ILE A 697 15.43 18.86 -23.65
C ILE A 697 15.06 19.42 -25.04
N VAL A 698 14.92 18.55 -26.04
CA VAL A 698 14.61 18.98 -27.42
C VAL A 698 13.18 19.49 -27.59
N GLN A 699 12.26 19.10 -26.69
CA GLN A 699 10.89 19.63 -26.67
C GLN A 699 10.77 21.04 -26.04
N HIS A 700 11.83 21.56 -25.47
CA HIS A 700 11.79 22.90 -24.87
C HIS A 700 11.54 23.97 -25.95
N PRO A 701 10.57 24.91 -25.78
CA PRO A 701 10.18 25.87 -26.83
C PRO A 701 11.30 26.74 -27.36
N SER A 702 12.34 26.97 -26.56
CA SER A 702 13.50 27.75 -26.99
C SER A 702 14.65 26.95 -27.58
N PHE A 703 14.56 25.59 -27.60
CA PHE A 703 15.68 24.70 -27.95
C PHE A 703 16.16 24.93 -29.37
N GLU A 704 15.30 24.86 -30.37
CA GLU A 704 15.66 24.99 -31.80
C GLU A 704 16.34 26.30 -32.08
N LYS A 705 15.75 27.41 -31.61
CA LYS A 705 16.31 28.75 -31.80
C LYS A 705 17.67 28.92 -31.15
N LYS A 706 17.80 28.52 -29.89
CA LYS A 706 19.06 28.58 -29.15
C LYS A 706 20.10 27.62 -29.71
N TRP A 707 19.71 26.42 -30.22
CA TRP A 707 20.60 25.46 -30.84
C TRP A 707 21.31 26.01 -32.09
N ILE A 708 20.53 26.61 -32.98
CA ILE A 708 21.07 27.22 -34.22
C ILE A 708 21.96 28.43 -33.91
N SER A 709 21.58 29.29 -32.98
CA SER A 709 22.27 30.53 -32.64
C SER A 709 23.51 30.33 -31.73
N SER A 710 23.70 29.17 -31.14
CA SER A 710 24.83 28.88 -30.24
C SER A 710 26.17 28.99 -30.99
N SER A 711 27.17 29.60 -30.35
CA SER A 711 28.53 29.75 -30.89
C SER A 711 29.48 28.74 -30.27
N GLY A 712 29.83 27.65 -31.05
CA GLY A 712 30.79 26.62 -30.65
C GLY A 712 30.19 25.50 -29.79
N THR A 713 31.03 24.49 -29.55
CA THR A 713 30.66 23.23 -28.90
C THR A 713 30.31 23.42 -27.43
N GLU A 714 31.02 24.27 -26.70
CA GLU A 714 30.75 24.55 -25.28
C GLU A 714 29.41 25.29 -25.09
N ALA A 715 29.00 26.16 -26.00
CA ALA A 715 27.68 26.79 -25.92
C ALA A 715 26.54 25.78 -26.14
N LEU A 716 26.74 24.76 -26.97
CA LEU A 716 25.79 23.66 -27.16
C LEU A 716 25.70 22.76 -25.91
N ARG A 717 26.82 22.44 -25.29
CA ARG A 717 26.90 21.68 -24.03
C ARG A 717 26.12 22.40 -22.92
N ASN A 718 26.43 23.68 -22.73
CA ASN A 718 25.78 24.53 -21.73
C ASN A 718 24.28 24.69 -21.99
N LEU A 719 23.84 24.75 -23.24
CA LEU A 719 22.44 24.84 -23.61
C LEU A 719 21.67 23.59 -23.11
N ILE A 720 22.22 22.40 -23.34
CA ILE A 720 21.60 21.13 -22.88
C ILE A 720 21.51 21.09 -21.36
N LEU A 721 22.58 21.41 -20.66
CA LEU A 721 22.64 21.38 -19.18
C LEU A 721 21.71 22.44 -18.55
N ASN A 722 21.63 23.66 -19.12
CA ASN A 722 20.80 24.75 -18.60
C ASN A 722 19.30 24.45 -18.78
N ILE A 723 18.87 23.97 -19.97
CA ILE A 723 17.46 23.59 -20.19
C ILE A 723 17.03 22.52 -19.21
N ARG A 724 17.92 21.60 -18.87
CA ARG A 724 17.64 20.59 -17.85
C ARG A 724 17.48 21.20 -16.45
N LYS A 725 18.34 22.13 -16.05
CA LYS A 725 18.27 22.81 -14.74
C LYS A 725 17.02 23.68 -14.60
N GLU A 726 16.62 24.40 -15.65
CA GLU A 726 15.37 25.20 -15.67
C GLU A 726 14.09 24.37 -15.45
N LYS A 727 14.12 23.05 -15.70
CA LYS A 727 12.98 22.13 -15.47
C LYS A 727 12.99 21.44 -14.11
N ASN A 728 14.12 21.36 -13.43
CA ASN A 728 14.28 20.65 -12.16
C ASN A 728 14.23 21.58 -10.93
N GLY A 729 14.21 22.90 -11.09
CA GLY A 729 13.90 23.92 -10.09
C GLY A 729 12.47 24.40 -10.24
#